data_8c6c8e575dc1a8933844e1dc9b81cc23
#
_entry.id   8c6c8e575dc1a8933844e1dc9b81cc23
#
_cell.length_a   1.000
_cell.length_b   1.000
_cell.length_c   1.000
_cell.angle_alpha   90.00
_cell.angle_beta   90.00
_cell.angle_gamma   90.00
#
_symmetry.space_group_name_H-M   'P 1'
#
loop_
_entity.id
_entity.type
_entity.pdbx_description
1 polymer ?
#
loop_
_entity_poly.entity_id
_entity_poly.type
_entity_poly.pdbx_seq_one_letter_code
_entity_poly.pdbx_strand_id
1 'polypeptide(L)'
;MTATLLSNELSTLISDSKRKNPDLRNAAERSLQDLRSLPATSEQQIAADLSRHPAFVDPFLIACEAKNAKFAASGINCLQRLVICKGLPKLKLKDALDAFNASAALGLDVQLKVLQALPSLLQNYADDLKDDLLAGALQVCASLQSAKVQTISGVAAATLQQLVTAVFEKVGDEDRRAAQIPATHDVPGDGEPIMLRSAAFDAYRVFRDLALAAEERPTKFVQLSSLSPESSLELVFSCVASNGKLFVSHPELLSTIRSNLLPLATRALSEKHGFPMTVRCLRILNLILTRYFKRFPGECEVALGLLTHSLDSDTSTPWKRAMSTEVTRNFFATGALVIEAYAEFDQADGGKPVVQDLLATFVRLSSEKPAIIGLGQQSSIPIGPTPSGDGSDPATMEAAGGVAGVISSALGVAEASVSGISSQWSLPKTSCLDQLDKAEGPTIPDTYIYTMVLDCLNSLSDSLARVVLPLTVHEDRSDAVPSESHQADDQSQSSRKSRVQRSQSFRMRAVPANPLAIDENNVAPRLRAVAGIIDSCWPAFLATASTFLNAALEEQYYRNLIKGFQRFTQVAGLLRLNTPRDALLTTLSKSAVPPHVLSAASGGGTKSPSTDSPRSFSNHRNLLSVDSLVSQATSLSSDRDRRSSIEPAHPMLTTRNLLCLRALLNLAIALGPTLGAAFTVVVDTLRQADLILSNGSAQQLVRQNLSSKGHDTASAVQAFSAEVAAVENAVSRLLESTADYPSEAFVTVLEAFTRLLGAKPLGMPSLPTPTQASPPSTPTTSHRNFSGLPGISTFAEMQARDYKFVIPKLGNLAEMNIPRFVSNDAKESGWAQLVDELLQVAVSSSRPREARRAAGDVLCKAAAGVVLEVVEESDNVKGAIQRSGLGILLQIVDGIYSEDEELTATDLEIQALVLEALKAILERCGDSLVAGWDKTLAVIGSAFERTADAPTFRQGDTDTFVEWQYVTEDFVSLPIGRAAFSALQLVCSDFLSML
;
A
#
# COMPACT_ATOMS: atom_id res chain seq x y z
N MET A 1 -46.62 -41.30 14.77
CA MET A 1 -45.67 -41.63 13.68
C MET A 1 -44.63 -42.71 14.04
N THR A 2 -43.95 -42.61 15.20
CA THR A 2 -42.92 -43.59 15.60
C THR A 2 -43.48 -44.99 15.80
N ALA A 3 -44.56 -45.16 16.61
CA ALA A 3 -45.19 -46.45 16.85
C ALA A 3 -45.69 -47.10 15.56
N THR A 4 -46.26 -46.34 14.64
CA THR A 4 -46.77 -46.85 13.36
C THR A 4 -45.62 -47.38 12.47
N LEU A 5 -44.49 -46.62 12.41
CA LEU A 5 -43.33 -47.07 11.65
C LEU A 5 -42.74 -48.36 12.26
N LEU A 6 -42.51 -48.38 13.57
CA LEU A 6 -41.96 -49.54 14.27
C LEU A 6 -42.88 -50.78 14.12
N SER A 7 -44.24 -50.62 14.24
CA SER A 7 -45.19 -51.66 14.04
C SER A 7 -45.17 -52.24 12.62
N ASN A 8 -45.07 -51.39 11.60
CA ASN A 8 -44.98 -51.79 10.22
C ASN A 8 -43.70 -52.56 9.91
N GLU A 9 -42.56 -52.04 10.35
CA GLU A 9 -41.26 -52.71 10.15
C GLU A 9 -41.21 -54.06 10.90
N LEU A 10 -41.69 -54.14 12.15
CA LEU A 10 -41.80 -55.38 12.88
C LEU A 10 -42.69 -56.40 12.16
N SER A 11 -43.85 -55.99 11.66
CA SER A 11 -44.73 -56.81 10.88
C SER A 11 -44.07 -57.32 9.57
N THR A 12 -43.26 -56.47 8.95
CA THR A 12 -42.45 -56.85 7.77
C THR A 12 -41.38 -57.87 8.12
N LEU A 13 -40.65 -57.67 9.20
CA LEU A 13 -39.66 -58.63 9.73
C LEU A 13 -40.30 -59.99 10.05
N ILE A 14 -41.46 -60.00 10.67
CA ILE A 14 -42.19 -61.23 10.94
C ILE A 14 -42.59 -61.95 9.65
N SER A 15 -43.09 -61.21 8.67
CA SER A 15 -43.54 -61.82 7.40
C SER A 15 -42.37 -62.32 6.55
N ASP A 16 -41.24 -61.67 6.53
CA ASP A 16 -40.09 -61.98 5.73
C ASP A 16 -39.16 -63.05 6.37
N SER A 17 -39.10 -63.15 7.71
CA SER A 17 -38.27 -64.15 8.41
C SER A 17 -38.78 -65.55 8.28
N LYS A 18 -40.10 -65.76 8.12
CA LYS A 18 -40.76 -67.09 7.93
C LYS A 18 -40.08 -68.24 8.74
N ARG A 19 -39.82 -69.36 8.08
CA ARG A 19 -39.20 -70.53 8.72
C ARG A 19 -37.69 -70.52 8.77
N LYS A 20 -37.03 -69.59 8.06
CA LYS A 20 -35.54 -69.58 7.95
C LYS A 20 -34.82 -68.90 9.15
N ASN A 21 -35.48 -67.92 9.83
CA ASN A 21 -34.94 -67.23 10.96
C ASN A 21 -35.94 -67.18 12.15
N PRO A 22 -36.14 -68.31 12.87
CA PRO A 22 -37.11 -68.38 13.89
C PRO A 22 -36.88 -67.45 15.09
N ASP A 23 -35.61 -67.23 15.42
CA ASP A 23 -35.21 -66.32 16.53
C ASP A 23 -35.60 -64.89 16.26
N LEU A 24 -35.33 -64.41 15.01
CA LEU A 24 -35.73 -63.07 14.57
C LEU A 24 -37.24 -62.90 14.62
N ARG A 25 -37.99 -63.93 14.13
CA ARG A 25 -39.41 -63.87 14.11
C ARG A 25 -40.01 -63.87 15.54
N ASN A 26 -39.55 -64.72 16.44
CA ASN A 26 -40.02 -64.79 17.81
C ASN A 26 -39.68 -63.49 18.56
N ALA A 27 -38.51 -62.86 18.34
CA ALA A 27 -38.14 -61.59 18.91
C ALA A 27 -39.06 -60.49 18.37
N ALA A 28 -39.27 -60.42 17.07
CA ALA A 28 -40.11 -59.39 16.43
C ALA A 28 -41.59 -59.53 16.86
N GLU A 29 -42.15 -60.75 17.01
CA GLU A 29 -43.50 -60.99 17.54
C GLU A 29 -43.65 -60.47 18.97
N ARG A 30 -42.67 -60.72 19.82
CA ARG A 30 -42.64 -60.17 21.21
C ARG A 30 -42.62 -58.64 21.20
N SER A 31 -41.68 -58.04 20.52
CA SER A 31 -41.57 -56.58 20.43
C SER A 31 -42.81 -55.92 19.83
N LEU A 32 -43.47 -56.55 18.86
CA LEU A 32 -44.72 -56.04 18.33
C LEU A 32 -45.87 -56.14 19.38
N GLN A 33 -45.89 -57.15 20.19
CA GLN A 33 -46.87 -57.31 21.30
C GLN A 33 -46.60 -56.26 22.37
N ASP A 34 -45.34 -56.06 22.75
CA ASP A 34 -44.93 -55.03 23.72
C ASP A 34 -45.34 -53.63 23.21
N LEU A 35 -45.07 -53.30 21.92
CA LEU A 35 -45.44 -51.99 21.37
C LEU A 35 -46.98 -51.78 21.41
N ARG A 36 -47.76 -52.80 21.12
CA ARG A 36 -49.23 -52.73 21.18
C ARG A 36 -49.79 -52.63 22.63
N SER A 37 -49.08 -53.09 23.65
CA SER A 37 -49.45 -53.00 25.03
C SER A 37 -49.19 -51.61 25.63
N LEU A 38 -48.39 -50.76 24.96
CA LEU A 38 -48.08 -49.43 25.46
C LEU A 38 -49.30 -48.50 25.39
N PRO A 39 -49.60 -47.69 26.39
CA PRO A 39 -50.64 -46.67 26.34
C PRO A 39 -50.26 -45.58 25.30
N ALA A 40 -51.03 -45.44 24.24
CA ALA A 40 -50.72 -44.51 23.10
C ALA A 40 -51.12 -43.07 23.38
N THR A 41 -50.45 -42.39 24.32
CA THR A 41 -50.80 -41.03 24.75
C THR A 41 -49.96 -39.93 24.04
N SER A 42 -48.67 -40.11 23.91
CA SER A 42 -47.77 -39.18 23.19
C SER A 42 -46.53 -39.88 22.68
N GLU A 43 -45.85 -39.33 21.62
CA GLU A 43 -44.59 -39.89 21.15
C GLU A 43 -43.47 -39.89 22.21
N GLN A 44 -43.43 -38.85 23.05
CA GLN A 44 -42.47 -38.77 24.16
C GLN A 44 -42.68 -39.84 25.22
N GLN A 45 -43.94 -40.13 25.54
CA GLN A 45 -44.29 -41.19 26.50
C GLN A 45 -43.92 -42.57 25.97
N ILE A 46 -44.25 -42.86 24.72
CA ILE A 46 -43.86 -44.08 24.02
C ILE A 46 -42.34 -44.26 24.04
N ALA A 47 -41.58 -43.21 23.70
CA ALA A 47 -40.14 -43.26 23.73
C ALA A 47 -39.56 -43.51 25.12
N ALA A 48 -40.12 -42.87 26.14
CA ALA A 48 -39.72 -43.07 27.54
C ALA A 48 -40.01 -44.48 28.00
N ASP A 49 -41.14 -45.06 27.62
CA ASP A 49 -41.48 -46.44 27.98
C ASP A 49 -40.59 -47.44 27.22
N LEU A 50 -40.33 -47.24 25.90
CA LEU A 50 -39.45 -48.11 25.15
C LEU A 50 -37.99 -48.05 25.69
N SER A 51 -37.53 -46.93 26.16
CA SER A 51 -36.18 -46.78 26.72
C SER A 51 -35.98 -47.62 28.00
N ARG A 52 -37.06 -48.08 28.67
CA ARG A 52 -37.05 -48.95 29.88
C ARG A 52 -37.10 -50.43 29.54
N HIS A 53 -37.40 -50.81 28.28
CA HIS A 53 -37.53 -52.17 27.80
C HIS A 53 -36.39 -52.64 26.91
N PRO A 54 -35.23 -53.08 27.43
CA PRO A 54 -34.08 -53.47 26.62
C PRO A 54 -34.35 -54.58 25.60
N ALA A 55 -35.21 -55.56 25.95
CA ALA A 55 -35.56 -56.65 25.06
C ALA A 55 -36.34 -56.22 23.79
N PHE A 56 -36.95 -55.04 23.79
CA PHE A 56 -37.66 -54.48 22.66
C PHE A 56 -36.75 -54.28 21.44
N VAL A 57 -35.47 -54.03 21.65
CA VAL A 57 -34.48 -53.73 20.61
C VAL A 57 -33.91 -55.01 19.98
N ASP A 58 -34.01 -56.14 20.62
CA ASP A 58 -33.37 -57.41 20.20
C ASP A 58 -33.72 -57.86 18.77
N PRO A 59 -34.95 -57.77 18.26
CA PRO A 59 -35.22 -58.13 16.86
C PRO A 59 -34.47 -57.26 15.84
N PHE A 60 -34.23 -55.99 16.14
CA PHE A 60 -33.49 -55.09 15.23
C PHE A 60 -32.01 -55.39 15.22
N LEU A 61 -31.45 -55.79 16.38
CA LEU A 61 -30.09 -56.25 16.49
C LEU A 61 -29.86 -57.57 15.72
N ILE A 62 -30.70 -58.54 15.96
CA ILE A 62 -30.69 -59.85 15.25
C ILE A 62 -30.86 -59.64 13.74
N ALA A 63 -31.72 -58.71 13.32
CA ALA A 63 -31.91 -58.40 11.92
C ALA A 63 -30.64 -57.83 11.25
N CYS A 64 -29.87 -57.04 11.98
CA CYS A 64 -28.59 -56.51 11.51
C CYS A 64 -27.48 -57.59 11.42
N GLU A 65 -27.45 -58.54 12.36
CA GLU A 65 -26.52 -59.65 12.40
C GLU A 65 -26.81 -60.74 11.34
N ALA A 66 -28.03 -60.79 10.82
CA ALA A 66 -28.48 -61.82 9.89
C ALA A 66 -27.79 -61.78 8.51
N LYS A 67 -26.82 -60.90 8.26
CA LYS A 67 -26.07 -60.75 6.97
C LYS A 67 -26.99 -60.65 5.73
N ASN A 68 -28.21 -60.19 5.91
CA ASN A 68 -29.20 -59.96 4.86
C ASN A 68 -29.50 -58.47 4.75
N ALA A 69 -29.21 -57.88 3.59
CA ALA A 69 -29.37 -56.44 3.39
C ALA A 69 -30.80 -55.94 3.65
N LYS A 70 -31.83 -56.76 3.36
CA LYS A 70 -33.26 -56.41 3.58
C LYS A 70 -33.55 -56.35 5.09
N PHE A 71 -33.14 -57.34 5.83
CA PHE A 71 -33.35 -57.39 7.26
C PHE A 71 -32.56 -56.32 8.01
N ALA A 72 -31.29 -56.14 7.61
CA ALA A 72 -30.47 -55.11 8.16
C ALA A 72 -31.01 -53.68 7.85
N ALA A 73 -31.56 -53.45 6.67
CA ALA A 73 -32.18 -52.16 6.34
C ALA A 73 -33.42 -51.86 7.21
N SER A 74 -34.26 -52.85 7.50
CA SER A 74 -35.40 -52.68 8.41
C SER A 74 -34.92 -52.49 9.88
N GLY A 75 -33.94 -53.29 10.30
CA GLY A 75 -33.35 -53.17 11.64
C GLY A 75 -32.76 -51.79 11.89
N ILE A 76 -31.94 -51.28 10.96
CA ILE A 76 -31.32 -49.95 11.06
C ILE A 76 -32.37 -48.82 11.01
N ASN A 77 -33.41 -48.93 10.20
CA ASN A 77 -34.51 -47.97 10.18
C ASN A 77 -35.17 -47.87 11.56
N CYS A 78 -35.41 -49.00 12.21
CA CYS A 78 -36.00 -49.03 13.52
C CYS A 78 -35.05 -48.48 14.59
N LEU A 79 -33.77 -48.86 14.55
CA LEU A 79 -32.74 -48.33 15.47
C LEU A 79 -32.58 -46.82 15.28
N GLN A 80 -32.50 -46.35 14.07
CA GLN A 80 -32.43 -44.89 13.76
C GLN A 80 -33.66 -44.17 14.35
N ARG A 81 -34.84 -44.72 14.19
CA ARG A 81 -36.05 -44.11 14.71
C ARG A 81 -36.06 -44.06 16.23
N LEU A 82 -35.64 -45.15 16.89
CA LEU A 82 -35.46 -45.20 18.36
C LEU A 82 -34.43 -44.17 18.82
N VAL A 83 -33.34 -44.00 18.11
CA VAL A 83 -32.33 -42.98 18.42
C VAL A 83 -32.90 -41.55 18.29
N ILE A 84 -33.65 -41.28 17.22
CA ILE A 84 -34.25 -39.95 16.97
C ILE A 84 -35.26 -39.59 18.09
N CYS A 85 -36.08 -40.52 18.50
CA CYS A 85 -37.10 -40.27 19.52
C CYS A 85 -36.59 -40.45 20.98
N LYS A 86 -35.32 -40.79 21.20
CA LYS A 86 -34.72 -41.12 22.50
C LYS A 86 -35.32 -42.37 23.16
N GLY A 87 -35.85 -43.28 22.36
CA GLY A 87 -36.45 -44.54 22.83
C GLY A 87 -35.47 -45.72 22.90
N LEU A 88 -34.21 -45.55 22.53
CA LEU A 88 -33.18 -46.59 22.61
C LEU A 88 -32.70 -46.70 24.08
N PRO A 89 -32.78 -47.88 24.69
CA PRO A 89 -32.25 -48.09 26.05
C PRO A 89 -30.73 -47.83 26.10
N LYS A 90 -30.25 -47.10 27.09
CA LYS A 90 -28.81 -46.78 27.26
C LYS A 90 -27.93 -48.04 27.33
N LEU A 91 -28.41 -49.11 27.95
CA LEU A 91 -27.72 -50.40 28.05
C LEU A 91 -27.49 -51.07 26.68
N LYS A 92 -28.27 -50.71 25.66
CA LYS A 92 -28.22 -51.25 24.31
C LYS A 92 -27.47 -50.37 23.31
N LEU A 93 -26.85 -49.29 23.77
CA LEU A 93 -26.07 -48.38 22.90
C LEU A 93 -24.90 -49.10 22.24
N LYS A 94 -24.15 -49.91 23.00
CA LYS A 94 -23.04 -50.70 22.46
C LYS A 94 -23.52 -51.71 21.43
N ASP A 95 -24.56 -52.50 21.77
CA ASP A 95 -25.13 -53.49 20.86
C ASP A 95 -25.63 -52.84 19.54
N ALA A 96 -26.19 -51.63 19.61
CA ALA A 96 -26.62 -50.86 18.44
C ALA A 96 -25.44 -50.39 17.57
N LEU A 97 -24.34 -49.92 18.18
CA LEU A 97 -23.14 -49.56 17.45
C LEU A 97 -22.46 -50.78 16.82
N ASP A 98 -22.38 -51.89 17.51
CA ASP A 98 -21.88 -53.17 16.99
C ASP A 98 -22.73 -53.65 15.80
N ALA A 99 -24.07 -53.51 15.88
CA ALA A 99 -24.99 -53.78 14.78
C ALA A 99 -24.78 -52.85 13.58
N PHE A 100 -24.55 -51.57 13.81
CA PHE A 100 -24.19 -50.62 12.72
C PHE A 100 -22.88 -51.02 12.06
N ASN A 101 -21.89 -51.41 12.83
CA ASN A 101 -20.59 -51.85 12.30
C ASN A 101 -20.73 -53.13 11.47
N ALA A 102 -21.41 -54.13 11.97
CA ALA A 102 -21.68 -55.36 11.26
C ALA A 102 -22.46 -55.14 9.94
N SER A 103 -23.36 -54.17 9.94
CA SER A 103 -24.15 -53.79 8.78
C SER A 103 -23.40 -52.92 7.77
N ALA A 104 -22.31 -52.31 8.15
CA ALA A 104 -21.47 -51.43 7.30
C ALA A 104 -20.86 -52.16 6.06
N ALA A 105 -20.75 -53.49 6.14
CA ALA A 105 -20.27 -54.32 5.00
C ALA A 105 -21.37 -54.67 3.99
N LEU A 106 -22.64 -54.32 4.27
CA LEU A 106 -23.80 -54.67 3.42
C LEU A 106 -24.01 -53.62 2.31
N GLY A 107 -25.11 -53.75 1.57
CA GLY A 107 -25.34 -52.90 0.38
C GLY A 107 -25.52 -51.41 0.67
N LEU A 108 -25.50 -50.64 -0.43
CA LEU A 108 -25.49 -49.15 -0.49
C LEU A 108 -26.56 -48.52 0.45
N ASP A 109 -27.82 -49.02 0.37
CA ASP A 109 -28.94 -48.47 1.16
C ASP A 109 -28.74 -48.63 2.64
N VAL A 110 -28.11 -49.72 3.08
CA VAL A 110 -27.81 -50.03 4.46
C VAL A 110 -26.72 -49.06 4.96
N GLN A 111 -25.67 -48.91 4.19
CA GLN A 111 -24.57 -48.00 4.51
C GLN A 111 -25.04 -46.53 4.67
N LEU A 112 -25.92 -46.05 3.79
CA LEU A 112 -26.50 -44.71 3.89
C LEU A 112 -27.35 -44.54 5.15
N LYS A 113 -28.15 -45.56 5.50
CA LYS A 113 -28.98 -45.52 6.74
C LYS A 113 -28.13 -45.51 7.99
N VAL A 114 -27.04 -46.26 8.03
CA VAL A 114 -26.08 -46.22 9.14
C VAL A 114 -25.50 -44.82 9.27
N LEU A 115 -25.04 -44.20 8.18
CA LEU A 115 -24.51 -42.85 8.19
C LEU A 115 -25.54 -41.79 8.65
N GLN A 116 -26.82 -41.98 8.33
CA GLN A 116 -27.90 -41.11 8.77
C GLN A 116 -28.24 -41.29 10.26
N ALA A 117 -28.00 -42.47 10.84
CA ALA A 117 -28.30 -42.76 12.23
C ALA A 117 -27.25 -42.18 13.20
N LEU A 118 -25.97 -42.12 12.80
CA LEU A 118 -24.85 -41.71 13.65
C LEU A 118 -24.93 -40.27 14.18
N PRO A 119 -25.26 -39.24 13.38
CA PRO A 119 -25.42 -37.88 13.90
C PRO A 119 -26.53 -37.75 14.93
N SER A 120 -27.68 -38.46 14.70
CA SER A 120 -28.79 -38.47 15.63
C SER A 120 -28.44 -39.17 16.95
N LEU A 121 -27.60 -40.21 16.89
CA LEU A 121 -27.09 -40.89 18.06
C LEU A 121 -26.27 -39.95 18.91
N LEU A 122 -25.34 -39.19 18.30
CA LEU A 122 -24.51 -38.27 18.99
C LEU A 122 -25.28 -37.09 19.61
N GLN A 123 -26.30 -36.56 18.89
CA GLN A 123 -27.13 -35.47 19.42
C GLN A 123 -28.00 -35.90 20.60
N ASN A 124 -28.63 -37.08 20.53
CA ASN A 124 -29.63 -37.51 21.50
C ASN A 124 -29.07 -38.23 22.72
N TYR A 125 -27.88 -38.85 22.57
CA TYR A 125 -27.18 -39.61 23.62
C TYR A 125 -25.78 -39.02 23.88
N ALA A 126 -25.61 -37.69 23.72
CA ALA A 126 -24.36 -37.02 23.90
C ALA A 126 -23.64 -37.32 25.21
N ASP A 127 -24.38 -37.35 26.32
CA ASP A 127 -23.84 -37.62 27.67
C ASP A 127 -23.45 -39.08 27.88
N ASP A 128 -24.03 -40.00 27.13
CA ASP A 128 -23.81 -41.46 27.26
C ASP A 128 -22.75 -41.97 26.29
N LEU A 129 -22.52 -41.25 25.16
CA LEU A 129 -21.50 -41.58 24.17
C LEU A 129 -20.14 -41.05 24.66
N LYS A 130 -19.42 -41.86 25.41
CA LYS A 130 -18.08 -41.61 25.95
C LYS A 130 -17.18 -42.80 25.71
N ASP A 131 -15.88 -42.61 25.81
CA ASP A 131 -14.90 -43.66 25.75
C ASP A 131 -15.11 -44.61 24.55
N ASP A 132 -15.16 -45.92 24.75
CA ASP A 132 -15.28 -46.92 23.71
C ASP A 132 -16.53 -46.77 22.82
N LEU A 133 -17.64 -46.23 23.34
CA LEU A 133 -18.84 -45.98 22.52
C LEU A 133 -18.61 -44.84 21.51
N LEU A 134 -17.93 -43.83 21.91
CA LEU A 134 -17.54 -42.76 20.99
C LEU A 134 -16.56 -43.24 19.94
N ALA A 135 -15.53 -44.00 20.35
CA ALA A 135 -14.56 -44.61 19.45
C ALA A 135 -15.24 -45.51 18.41
N GLY A 136 -16.21 -46.34 18.85
CA GLY A 136 -16.99 -47.21 17.95
C GLY A 136 -17.79 -46.41 16.92
N ALA A 137 -18.47 -45.34 17.30
CA ALA A 137 -19.25 -44.49 16.40
C ALA A 137 -18.35 -43.82 15.33
N LEU A 138 -17.19 -43.31 15.71
CA LEU A 138 -16.21 -42.72 14.82
C LEU A 138 -15.59 -43.76 13.88
N GLN A 139 -15.28 -44.95 14.39
CA GLN A 139 -14.70 -46.06 13.63
C GLN A 139 -15.64 -46.56 12.52
N VAL A 140 -16.93 -46.72 12.79
CA VAL A 140 -17.95 -47.08 11.78
C VAL A 140 -17.94 -46.08 10.63
N CYS A 141 -17.93 -44.82 10.96
CA CYS A 141 -17.91 -43.77 9.96
C CYS A 141 -16.60 -43.73 9.15
N ALA A 142 -15.45 -43.87 9.82
CA ALA A 142 -14.14 -43.94 9.16
C ALA A 142 -14.00 -45.15 8.24
N SER A 143 -14.53 -46.31 8.62
CA SER A 143 -14.51 -47.50 7.78
C SER A 143 -15.34 -47.32 6.49
N LEU A 144 -16.47 -46.63 6.56
CA LEU A 144 -17.33 -46.33 5.40
C LEU A 144 -16.73 -45.26 4.48
N GLN A 145 -15.81 -44.43 4.97
CA GLN A 145 -15.11 -43.47 4.09
C GLN A 145 -14.16 -44.17 3.10
N SER A 146 -13.65 -45.37 3.43
CA SER A 146 -12.84 -46.18 2.50
C SER A 146 -13.67 -46.98 1.49
N ALA A 147 -14.99 -46.81 1.46
CA ALA A 147 -15.85 -47.49 0.52
C ALA A 147 -15.56 -47.14 -0.92
N LYS A 148 -15.63 -48.13 -1.83
CA LYS A 148 -15.37 -47.92 -3.28
C LYS A 148 -16.37 -47.01 -3.95
N VAL A 149 -17.55 -46.84 -3.39
CA VAL A 149 -18.64 -46.03 -3.91
C VAL A 149 -18.46 -44.60 -3.44
N GLN A 150 -18.18 -43.69 -4.37
CA GLN A 150 -17.84 -42.29 -4.06
C GLN A 150 -18.97 -41.55 -3.30
N THR A 151 -20.24 -41.87 -3.54
CA THR A 151 -21.37 -41.30 -2.79
C THR A 151 -21.32 -41.70 -1.31
N ILE A 152 -20.98 -42.94 -1.00
CA ILE A 152 -20.83 -43.41 0.38
C ILE A 152 -19.62 -42.76 1.02
N SER A 153 -18.47 -42.79 0.37
CA SER A 153 -17.24 -42.17 0.86
C SER A 153 -17.45 -40.69 1.16
N GLY A 154 -18.11 -39.94 0.27
CA GLY A 154 -18.38 -38.51 0.46
C GLY A 154 -19.34 -38.24 1.61
N VAL A 155 -20.43 -39.00 1.74
CA VAL A 155 -21.37 -38.86 2.86
C VAL A 155 -20.69 -39.28 4.19
N ALA A 156 -19.87 -40.36 4.18
CA ALA A 156 -19.12 -40.77 5.35
C ALA A 156 -18.09 -39.71 5.80
N ALA A 157 -17.40 -39.08 4.87
CA ALA A 157 -16.47 -37.98 5.17
C ALA A 157 -17.19 -36.80 5.85
N ALA A 158 -18.32 -36.35 5.25
CA ALA A 158 -19.13 -35.29 5.85
C ALA A 158 -19.70 -35.66 7.22
N THR A 159 -20.17 -36.89 7.39
CA THR A 159 -20.66 -37.37 8.67
C THR A 159 -19.57 -37.49 9.71
N LEU A 160 -18.38 -37.98 9.34
CA LEU A 160 -17.23 -38.06 10.25
C LEU A 160 -16.80 -36.66 10.70
N GLN A 161 -16.75 -35.69 9.79
CA GLN A 161 -16.45 -34.30 10.14
C GLN A 161 -17.49 -33.74 11.13
N GLN A 162 -18.78 -34.01 10.94
CA GLN A 162 -19.85 -33.59 11.83
C GLN A 162 -19.69 -34.23 13.21
N LEU A 163 -19.43 -35.53 13.26
CA LEU A 163 -19.18 -36.25 14.50
C LEU A 163 -17.99 -35.70 15.28
N VAL A 164 -16.87 -35.49 14.61
CA VAL A 164 -15.67 -34.90 15.19
C VAL A 164 -15.96 -33.48 15.71
N THR A 165 -16.63 -32.64 14.93
CA THR A 165 -17.02 -31.28 15.37
C THR A 165 -17.84 -31.33 16.66
N ALA A 166 -18.83 -32.24 16.74
CA ALA A 166 -19.67 -32.38 17.92
C ALA A 166 -18.92 -32.87 19.19
N VAL A 167 -17.81 -33.61 19.02
CA VAL A 167 -16.92 -33.95 20.14
C VAL A 167 -16.32 -32.70 20.77
N PHE A 168 -15.85 -31.72 19.92
CA PHE A 168 -15.30 -30.46 20.43
C PHE A 168 -16.39 -29.53 21.00
N GLU A 169 -17.60 -29.53 20.44
CA GLU A 169 -18.72 -28.77 20.98
C GLU A 169 -19.05 -29.22 22.40
N LYS A 170 -19.00 -30.55 22.68
CA LYS A 170 -19.17 -31.10 24.03
C LYS A 170 -18.16 -30.57 25.03
N VAL A 171 -16.89 -30.36 24.61
CA VAL A 171 -15.86 -29.75 25.46
C VAL A 171 -16.26 -28.33 25.85
N GLY A 172 -16.72 -27.53 24.87
CA GLY A 172 -17.21 -26.17 25.16
C GLY A 172 -18.41 -26.14 26.09
N ASP A 173 -19.31 -27.17 26.05
CA ASP A 173 -20.42 -27.32 26.95
C ASP A 173 -19.97 -27.77 28.36
N GLU A 174 -18.95 -28.62 28.45
CA GLU A 174 -18.32 -29.05 29.67
C GLU A 174 -17.57 -27.91 30.36
N ASP A 175 -16.87 -27.07 29.61
CA ASP A 175 -16.15 -25.91 30.10
C ASP A 175 -17.11 -24.88 30.72
N ARG A 176 -18.26 -24.67 30.10
CA ARG A 176 -19.31 -23.81 30.68
C ARG A 176 -19.82 -24.31 32.03
N ARG A 177 -19.74 -25.61 32.29
CA ARG A 177 -20.12 -26.28 33.54
C ARG A 177 -18.93 -26.70 34.38
N ALA A 178 -17.78 -26.11 34.15
CA ALA A 178 -16.51 -26.48 34.77
C ALA A 178 -16.50 -26.54 36.28
N ALA A 179 -17.29 -25.69 36.96
CA ALA A 179 -17.41 -25.67 38.41
C ALA A 179 -18.16 -26.90 38.97
N GLN A 180 -18.91 -27.62 38.14
CA GLN A 180 -19.79 -28.76 38.57
C GLN A 180 -19.21 -30.12 38.21
N ILE A 181 -18.27 -30.15 37.26
CA ILE A 181 -17.71 -31.41 36.75
C ILE A 181 -16.22 -31.48 37.11
N PRO A 182 -15.82 -32.50 37.93
CA PRO A 182 -14.42 -32.65 38.31
C PRO A 182 -13.57 -33.15 37.15
N ALA A 183 -12.33 -32.74 37.11
CA ALA A 183 -11.33 -33.31 36.22
C ALA A 183 -10.85 -34.65 36.81
N THR A 184 -10.90 -35.73 36.03
CA THR A 184 -10.66 -37.09 36.48
C THR A 184 -9.60 -37.87 35.69
N HIS A 185 -9.20 -37.32 34.54
CA HIS A 185 -8.25 -37.99 33.62
C HIS A 185 -6.93 -37.27 33.57
N ASP A 186 -5.84 -38.02 33.70
CA ASP A 186 -4.48 -37.49 33.65
C ASP A 186 -3.87 -37.72 32.24
N VAL A 187 -3.33 -36.67 31.64
CA VAL A 187 -2.64 -36.70 30.34
C VAL A 187 -1.28 -36.04 30.45
N PRO A 188 -0.27 -36.49 29.66
CA PRO A 188 1.03 -35.88 29.65
C PRO A 188 0.92 -34.46 29.06
N GLY A 189 1.46 -33.47 29.79
CA GLY A 189 1.65 -32.10 29.35
C GLY A 189 3.12 -31.80 29.06
N ASP A 190 3.45 -30.59 28.63
CA ASP A 190 4.82 -30.11 28.32
C ASP A 190 5.71 -29.94 29.58
N GLY A 191 5.28 -30.40 30.74
CA GLY A 191 6.03 -30.38 32.01
C GLY A 191 5.31 -31.18 33.10
N GLU A 192 4.19 -30.68 33.56
CA GLU A 192 3.34 -31.41 34.54
C GLU A 192 2.17 -32.08 33.86
N PRO A 193 1.66 -33.22 34.45
CA PRO A 193 0.47 -33.86 33.94
C PRO A 193 -0.74 -32.92 34.06
N ILE A 194 -1.58 -32.93 33.01
CA ILE A 194 -2.75 -32.08 32.90
C ILE A 194 -3.97 -32.92 33.26
N MET A 195 -4.75 -32.44 34.22
CA MET A 195 -6.01 -33.07 34.62
C MET A 195 -7.16 -32.63 33.72
N LEU A 196 -7.76 -33.56 33.00
CA LEU A 196 -8.86 -33.32 32.07
C LEU A 196 -10.20 -33.86 32.59
N ARG A 197 -11.26 -33.22 32.15
CA ARG A 197 -12.63 -33.73 32.25
C ARG A 197 -12.90 -34.72 31.15
N SER A 198 -13.97 -35.46 31.27
CA SER A 198 -14.32 -36.58 30.38
C SER A 198 -14.44 -36.15 28.90
N ALA A 199 -15.15 -35.04 28.59
CA ALA A 199 -15.28 -34.61 27.20
C ALA A 199 -13.97 -34.06 26.64
N ALA A 200 -13.20 -33.30 27.43
CA ALA A 200 -11.86 -32.84 27.04
C ALA A 200 -10.90 -34.01 26.82
N PHE A 201 -10.96 -35.04 27.62
CA PHE A 201 -10.15 -36.25 27.45
C PHE A 201 -10.49 -37.01 26.17
N ASP A 202 -11.77 -37.16 25.86
CA ASP A 202 -12.23 -37.78 24.62
C ASP A 202 -11.77 -36.96 23.40
N ALA A 203 -11.92 -35.63 23.43
CA ALA A 203 -11.47 -34.74 22.36
C ALA A 203 -9.95 -34.81 22.16
N TYR A 204 -9.17 -34.84 23.24
CA TYR A 204 -7.71 -35.04 23.20
C TYR A 204 -7.34 -36.34 22.52
N ARG A 205 -7.99 -37.48 22.92
CA ARG A 205 -7.71 -38.81 22.32
C ARG A 205 -8.06 -38.83 20.82
N VAL A 206 -9.22 -38.29 20.46
CA VAL A 206 -9.65 -38.21 19.05
C VAL A 206 -8.66 -37.35 18.24
N PHE A 207 -8.32 -36.15 18.73
CA PHE A 207 -7.41 -35.24 18.04
C PHE A 207 -6.01 -35.84 17.86
N ARG A 208 -5.49 -36.47 18.91
CA ARG A 208 -4.19 -37.17 18.85
C ARG A 208 -4.22 -38.31 17.84
N ASP A 209 -5.28 -39.09 17.79
CA ASP A 209 -5.37 -40.23 16.87
C ASP A 209 -5.56 -39.75 15.40
N LEU A 210 -6.27 -38.64 15.18
CA LEU A 210 -6.29 -37.99 13.87
C LEU A 210 -4.89 -37.50 13.44
N ALA A 211 -4.12 -36.93 14.36
CA ALA A 211 -2.76 -36.50 14.10
C ALA A 211 -1.83 -37.70 13.79
N LEU A 212 -1.97 -38.82 14.56
CA LEU A 212 -1.21 -40.03 14.30
C LEU A 212 -1.59 -40.70 12.98
N ALA A 213 -2.87 -40.72 12.62
CA ALA A 213 -3.34 -41.23 11.33
C ALA A 213 -2.81 -40.40 10.15
N ALA A 214 -2.68 -39.10 10.32
CA ALA A 214 -2.05 -38.21 9.33
C ALA A 214 -0.54 -38.51 9.12
N GLU A 215 0.13 -39.03 10.17
CA GLU A 215 1.54 -39.53 10.11
C GLU A 215 1.65 -41.00 9.69
N GLU A 216 0.56 -41.67 9.33
CA GLU A 216 0.49 -43.11 9.05
C GLU A 216 0.98 -43.98 10.23
N ARG A 217 0.85 -43.47 11.44
CA ARG A 217 1.22 -44.17 12.68
C ARG A 217 -0.01 -44.88 13.31
N PRO A 218 0.19 -45.96 14.02
CA PRO A 218 -0.91 -46.71 14.67
C PRO A 218 -1.61 -45.82 15.70
N THR A 219 -2.93 -45.75 15.59
CA THR A 219 -3.83 -45.02 16.49
C THR A 219 -4.10 -45.82 17.75
N LYS A 220 -4.44 -45.18 18.87
CA LYS A 220 -4.58 -45.83 20.19
C LYS A 220 -6.02 -45.93 20.67
N PHE A 221 -6.86 -44.96 20.33
CA PHE A 221 -8.24 -44.88 20.83
C PHE A 221 -9.27 -45.22 19.74
N VAL A 222 -9.23 -44.53 18.64
CA VAL A 222 -10.06 -44.81 17.46
C VAL A 222 -9.23 -45.54 16.41
N GLN A 223 -9.73 -46.72 15.93
CA GLN A 223 -9.03 -47.43 14.85
C GLN A 223 -9.25 -46.75 13.51
N LEU A 224 -8.34 -45.86 13.14
CA LEU A 224 -8.43 -45.05 11.92
C LEU A 224 -7.56 -45.60 10.77
N SER A 225 -7.14 -46.83 10.81
CA SER A 225 -6.27 -47.46 9.78
C SER A 225 -6.86 -47.46 8.36
N SER A 226 -8.16 -47.26 8.23
CA SER A 226 -8.89 -47.14 6.96
C SER A 226 -8.93 -45.71 6.41
N LEU A 227 -8.57 -44.70 7.22
CA LEU A 227 -8.60 -43.29 6.85
C LEU A 227 -7.29 -42.90 6.15
N SER A 228 -7.40 -42.18 5.01
CA SER A 228 -6.21 -41.69 4.34
C SER A 228 -5.55 -40.52 5.12
N PRO A 229 -4.23 -40.34 5.01
CA PRO A 229 -3.53 -39.22 5.64
C PRO A 229 -4.11 -37.86 5.27
N GLU A 230 -4.52 -37.68 4.02
CA GLU A 230 -5.13 -36.44 3.52
C GLU A 230 -6.46 -36.15 4.21
N SER A 231 -7.31 -37.19 4.35
CA SER A 231 -8.59 -37.06 5.04
C SER A 231 -8.42 -36.76 6.55
N SER A 232 -7.41 -37.38 7.16
CA SER A 232 -7.05 -37.09 8.55
C SER A 232 -6.60 -35.64 8.74
N LEU A 233 -5.78 -35.10 7.82
CA LEU A 233 -5.36 -33.68 7.83
C LEU A 233 -6.52 -32.71 7.60
N GLU A 234 -7.51 -33.05 6.78
CA GLU A 234 -8.71 -32.23 6.60
C GLU A 234 -9.55 -32.15 7.89
N LEU A 235 -9.71 -33.27 8.60
CA LEU A 235 -10.37 -33.30 9.88
C LEU A 235 -9.61 -32.48 10.93
N VAL A 236 -8.27 -32.66 11.00
CA VAL A 236 -7.39 -31.86 11.87
C VAL A 236 -7.53 -30.37 11.57
N PHE A 237 -7.48 -29.98 10.28
CA PHE A 237 -7.66 -28.59 9.88
C PHE A 237 -9.02 -28.04 10.33
N SER A 238 -10.09 -28.83 10.13
CA SER A 238 -11.45 -28.44 10.55
C SER A 238 -11.53 -28.23 12.06
N CYS A 239 -10.94 -29.12 12.87
CA CYS A 239 -10.90 -29.00 14.33
C CYS A 239 -10.21 -27.72 14.77
N VAL A 240 -9.01 -27.47 14.26
CA VAL A 240 -8.18 -26.32 14.66
C VAL A 240 -8.77 -24.99 14.16
N ALA A 241 -9.35 -24.98 12.95
CA ALA A 241 -9.94 -23.80 12.34
C ALA A 241 -11.24 -23.36 13.06
N SER A 242 -12.10 -24.32 13.40
CA SER A 242 -13.42 -24.04 13.97
C SER A 242 -13.39 -23.76 15.47
N ASN A 243 -12.45 -24.34 16.20
CA ASN A 243 -12.41 -24.31 17.65
C ASN A 243 -11.25 -23.48 18.23
N GLY A 244 -10.89 -22.35 17.60
CA GLY A 244 -9.71 -21.57 17.94
C GLY A 244 -9.61 -21.15 19.42
N LYS A 245 -10.72 -20.74 20.03
CA LYS A 245 -10.75 -20.36 21.46
C LYS A 245 -10.48 -21.56 22.37
N LEU A 246 -11.09 -22.70 22.06
CA LEU A 246 -10.93 -23.92 22.80
C LEU A 246 -9.48 -24.41 22.75
N PHE A 247 -8.84 -24.41 21.59
CA PHE A 247 -7.42 -24.80 21.46
C PHE A 247 -6.50 -23.90 22.29
N VAL A 248 -6.81 -22.60 22.42
CA VAL A 248 -6.01 -21.69 23.26
C VAL A 248 -6.17 -21.98 24.75
N SER A 249 -7.35 -22.46 25.20
CA SER A 249 -7.64 -22.79 26.61
C SER A 249 -7.20 -24.20 27.03
N HIS A 250 -6.91 -25.09 26.04
CA HIS A 250 -6.57 -26.49 26.26
C HIS A 250 -5.13 -26.81 25.88
N PRO A 251 -4.16 -26.76 26.83
CA PRO A 251 -2.74 -26.97 26.57
C PRO A 251 -2.39 -28.37 26.02
N GLU A 252 -3.18 -29.41 26.37
CA GLU A 252 -3.02 -30.77 25.85
C GLU A 252 -3.24 -30.85 24.35
N LEU A 253 -4.17 -30.07 23.79
CA LEU A 253 -4.39 -29.96 22.35
C LEU A 253 -3.24 -29.23 21.65
N LEU A 254 -2.74 -28.15 22.29
CA LEU A 254 -1.57 -27.43 21.78
C LEU A 254 -0.32 -28.32 21.79
N SER A 255 -0.12 -29.14 22.86
CA SER A 255 0.99 -30.10 22.92
C SER A 255 0.93 -31.12 21.76
N THR A 256 -0.26 -31.58 21.38
CA THR A 256 -0.46 -32.47 20.22
C THR A 256 -0.12 -31.77 18.90
N ILE A 257 -0.46 -30.49 18.74
CA ILE A 257 -0.03 -29.71 17.58
C ILE A 257 1.49 -29.63 17.51
N ARG A 258 2.15 -29.30 18.63
CA ARG A 258 3.60 -29.19 18.74
C ARG A 258 4.32 -30.50 18.43
N SER A 259 3.87 -31.61 19.01
CA SER A 259 4.56 -32.90 18.94
C SER A 259 4.32 -33.67 17.63
N ASN A 260 3.18 -33.49 16.98
CA ASN A 260 2.81 -34.27 15.80
C ASN A 260 2.61 -33.41 14.53
N LEU A 261 1.79 -32.38 14.59
CA LEU A 261 1.38 -31.68 13.37
C LEU A 261 2.45 -30.74 12.81
N LEU A 262 3.14 -29.98 13.69
CA LEU A 262 4.20 -29.09 13.24
C LEU A 262 5.41 -29.83 12.65
N PRO A 263 5.91 -30.93 13.23
CA PRO A 263 6.93 -31.74 12.61
C PRO A 263 6.50 -32.35 11.27
N LEU A 264 5.24 -32.75 11.14
CA LEU A 264 4.71 -33.24 9.88
C LEU A 264 4.65 -32.15 8.81
N ALA A 265 4.13 -30.97 9.14
CA ALA A 265 4.03 -29.83 8.24
C ALA A 265 5.40 -29.29 7.79
N THR A 266 6.38 -29.26 8.71
CA THR A 266 7.75 -28.84 8.38
C THR A 266 8.47 -29.87 7.51
N ARG A 267 8.26 -31.17 7.74
CA ARG A 267 8.77 -32.22 6.82
C ARG A 267 8.17 -32.12 5.43
N ALA A 268 6.87 -31.78 5.31
CA ALA A 268 6.24 -31.58 4.00
C ALA A 268 6.85 -30.42 3.19
N LEU A 269 7.45 -29.42 3.87
CA LEU A 269 8.21 -28.36 3.21
C LEU A 269 9.58 -28.83 2.71
N SER A 270 10.26 -29.67 3.46
CA SER A 270 11.63 -30.11 3.15
C SER A 270 11.68 -31.36 2.27
N GLU A 271 10.74 -32.27 2.38
CA GLU A 271 10.69 -33.54 1.67
C GLU A 271 9.89 -33.47 0.36
N LYS A 272 10.09 -34.46 -0.52
CA LYS A 272 9.36 -34.59 -1.80
C LYS A 272 8.04 -35.33 -1.59
N HIS A 273 7.07 -34.70 -0.99
CA HIS A 273 5.70 -35.23 -0.92
C HIS A 273 4.89 -34.83 -2.17
N GLY A 274 3.84 -35.60 -2.46
CA GLY A 274 2.87 -35.26 -3.51
C GLY A 274 2.07 -34.00 -3.17
N PHE A 275 1.44 -33.40 -4.17
CA PHE A 275 0.61 -32.21 -4.03
C PHE A 275 -0.50 -32.34 -2.96
N PRO A 276 -1.32 -33.46 -2.93
CA PRO A 276 -2.44 -33.59 -1.99
C PRO A 276 -2.01 -33.51 -0.52
N MET A 277 -0.88 -34.11 -0.18
CA MET A 277 -0.34 -34.08 1.18
C MET A 277 0.22 -32.71 1.52
N THR A 278 1.02 -32.14 0.62
CA THR A 278 1.68 -30.85 0.82
C THR A 278 0.69 -29.70 0.99
N VAL A 279 -0.37 -29.65 0.18
CA VAL A 279 -1.38 -28.56 0.27
C VAL A 279 -2.09 -28.57 1.64
N ARG A 280 -2.42 -29.75 2.17
CA ARG A 280 -3.08 -29.89 3.47
C ARG A 280 -2.16 -29.52 4.62
N CYS A 281 -0.92 -29.95 4.57
CA CYS A 281 0.12 -29.56 5.54
C CYS A 281 0.34 -28.05 5.55
N LEU A 282 0.46 -27.41 4.36
CA LEU A 282 0.65 -25.96 4.24
C LEU A 282 -0.58 -25.18 4.69
N ARG A 283 -1.80 -25.69 4.50
CA ARG A 283 -3.02 -25.07 5.05
C ARG A 283 -3.00 -25.08 6.58
N ILE A 284 -2.61 -26.19 7.19
CA ILE A 284 -2.47 -26.28 8.66
C ILE A 284 -1.39 -25.31 9.13
N LEU A 285 -0.21 -25.29 8.46
CA LEU A 285 0.86 -24.37 8.77
C LEU A 285 0.43 -22.91 8.66
N ASN A 286 -0.27 -22.56 7.58
CA ASN A 286 -0.85 -21.22 7.40
C ASN A 286 -1.79 -20.83 8.54
N LEU A 287 -2.64 -21.77 9.00
CA LEU A 287 -3.54 -21.56 10.11
C LEU A 287 -2.77 -21.35 11.43
N ILE A 288 -1.72 -22.14 11.66
CA ILE A 288 -0.89 -22.02 12.87
C ILE A 288 -0.15 -20.68 12.86
N LEU A 289 0.50 -20.33 11.75
CA LEU A 289 1.22 -19.05 11.60
C LEU A 289 0.30 -17.85 11.80
N THR A 290 -0.94 -17.90 11.30
CA THR A 290 -1.84 -16.74 11.33
C THR A 290 -2.64 -16.62 12.63
N ARG A 291 -2.95 -17.72 13.32
CA ARG A 291 -3.84 -17.70 14.51
C ARG A 291 -3.16 -18.10 15.81
N TYR A 292 -2.10 -18.91 15.75
CA TYR A 292 -1.45 -19.50 16.92
C TYR A 292 0.02 -19.12 17.08
N PHE A 293 0.48 -18.13 16.34
CA PHE A 293 1.87 -17.64 16.33
C PHE A 293 2.46 -17.51 17.74
N LYS A 294 1.74 -16.82 18.64
CA LYS A 294 2.18 -16.58 20.03
C LYS A 294 2.33 -17.85 20.89
N ARG A 295 1.77 -18.97 20.44
CA ARG A 295 1.80 -20.24 21.19
C ARG A 295 2.96 -21.13 20.76
N PHE A 296 3.51 -20.89 19.57
CA PHE A 296 4.54 -21.69 18.95
C PHE A 296 5.65 -20.83 18.33
N PRO A 297 6.25 -19.88 19.05
CA PRO A 297 7.21 -18.96 18.46
C PRO A 297 8.42 -19.69 17.84
N GLY A 298 9.06 -20.62 18.55
CA GLY A 298 10.21 -21.35 18.04
C GLY A 298 9.90 -22.22 16.83
N GLU A 299 8.77 -22.91 16.83
CA GLU A 299 8.33 -23.72 15.70
C GLU A 299 7.94 -22.86 14.50
N CYS A 300 7.35 -21.67 14.73
CA CYS A 300 7.04 -20.69 13.69
C CYS A 300 8.30 -20.10 13.07
N GLU A 301 9.36 -19.86 13.85
CA GLU A 301 10.68 -19.45 13.36
C GLU A 301 11.22 -20.47 12.34
N VAL A 302 11.24 -21.75 12.72
CA VAL A 302 11.69 -22.84 11.83
C VAL A 302 10.83 -22.92 10.57
N ALA A 303 9.50 -22.83 10.74
CA ALA A 303 8.56 -22.89 9.62
C ALA A 303 8.75 -21.71 8.63
N LEU A 304 8.93 -20.50 9.12
CA LEU A 304 9.22 -19.32 8.29
C LEU A 304 10.55 -19.45 7.56
N GLY A 305 11.60 -19.96 8.24
CA GLY A 305 12.89 -20.26 7.60
C GLY A 305 12.77 -21.30 6.48
N LEU A 306 12.00 -22.37 6.68
CA LEU A 306 11.75 -23.39 5.64
C LEU A 306 10.90 -22.84 4.50
N LEU A 307 9.91 -21.98 4.78
CA LEU A 307 9.15 -21.28 3.74
C LEU A 307 10.08 -20.41 2.89
N THR A 308 10.97 -19.64 3.52
CA THR A 308 11.98 -18.81 2.83
C THR A 308 12.86 -19.67 1.90
N HIS A 309 13.32 -20.82 2.37
CA HIS A 309 14.12 -21.75 1.56
C HIS A 309 13.29 -22.37 0.41
N SER A 310 12.01 -22.67 0.64
CA SER A 310 11.13 -23.24 -0.39
C SER A 310 10.76 -22.26 -1.50
N LEU A 311 11.05 -20.98 -1.34
CA LEU A 311 10.87 -19.95 -2.38
C LEU A 311 11.97 -20.01 -3.45
N ASP A 312 13.10 -20.68 -3.20
CA ASP A 312 14.17 -20.83 -4.17
C ASP A 312 13.74 -21.72 -5.35
N SER A 313 14.05 -21.30 -6.58
CA SER A 313 13.72 -22.01 -7.81
C SER A 313 14.42 -23.35 -7.94
N ASP A 314 15.63 -23.47 -7.39
CA ASP A 314 16.50 -24.64 -7.53
C ASP A 314 16.09 -25.79 -6.61
N THR A 315 15.38 -25.50 -5.54
CA THR A 315 15.03 -26.46 -4.49
C THR A 315 13.58 -26.94 -4.56
N SER A 316 12.69 -26.19 -5.22
CA SER A 316 11.24 -26.43 -5.14
C SER A 316 10.55 -26.45 -6.49
N THR A 317 9.50 -27.27 -6.59
CA THR A 317 8.62 -27.28 -7.76
C THR A 317 7.80 -25.99 -7.86
N PRO A 318 7.36 -25.53 -9.08
CA PRO A 318 6.62 -24.30 -9.24
C PRO A 318 5.38 -24.19 -8.35
N TRP A 319 4.58 -25.24 -8.22
CA TRP A 319 3.38 -25.26 -7.39
C TRP A 319 3.70 -25.18 -5.89
N LYS A 320 4.82 -25.77 -5.45
CA LYS A 320 5.26 -25.70 -4.06
C LYS A 320 5.76 -24.30 -3.71
N ARG A 321 6.51 -23.66 -4.62
CA ARG A 321 6.90 -22.25 -4.49
C ARG A 321 5.67 -21.33 -4.39
N ALA A 322 4.68 -21.54 -5.24
CA ALA A 322 3.47 -20.74 -5.23
C ALA A 322 2.70 -20.90 -3.91
N MET A 323 2.47 -22.12 -3.42
CA MET A 323 1.83 -22.35 -2.13
C MET A 323 2.60 -21.71 -0.96
N SER A 324 3.95 -21.85 -0.97
CA SER A 324 4.79 -21.21 0.05
C SER A 324 4.68 -19.69 -0.01
N THR A 325 4.59 -19.10 -1.22
CA THR A 325 4.37 -17.66 -1.39
C THR A 325 2.97 -17.25 -0.92
N GLU A 326 1.94 -18.06 -1.14
CA GLU A 326 0.58 -17.82 -0.63
C GLU A 326 0.53 -17.80 0.90
N VAL A 327 1.21 -18.76 1.56
CA VAL A 327 1.35 -18.78 3.02
C VAL A 327 2.07 -17.51 3.50
N THR A 328 3.18 -17.15 2.85
CA THR A 328 3.93 -15.93 3.17
C THR A 328 3.07 -14.68 2.98
N ARG A 329 2.32 -14.58 1.88
CA ARG A 329 1.37 -13.48 1.66
C ARG A 329 0.33 -13.38 2.78
N ASN A 330 -0.26 -14.51 3.18
CA ASN A 330 -1.26 -14.53 4.25
C ASN A 330 -0.66 -14.11 5.60
N PHE A 331 0.59 -14.46 5.86
CA PHE A 331 1.34 -14.00 7.03
C PHE A 331 1.53 -12.48 7.01
N PHE A 332 1.96 -11.89 5.88
CA PHE A 332 2.08 -10.44 5.73
C PHE A 332 0.75 -9.70 5.76
N ALA A 333 -0.32 -10.31 5.22
CA ALA A 333 -1.67 -9.73 5.22
C ALA A 333 -2.28 -9.60 6.62
N THR A 334 -1.82 -10.42 7.57
CA THR A 334 -2.24 -10.35 8.97
C THR A 334 -1.40 -9.31 9.71
N GLY A 335 -1.78 -8.06 9.59
CA GLY A 335 -0.99 -6.86 9.86
C GLY A 335 -0.22 -6.75 11.17
N ALA A 336 -0.62 -7.47 12.23
CA ALA A 336 0.13 -7.48 13.49
C ALA A 336 1.28 -8.49 13.49
N LEU A 337 1.16 -9.59 12.74
CA LEU A 337 2.06 -10.74 12.84
C LEU A 337 3.49 -10.43 12.40
N VAL A 338 3.66 -9.68 11.32
CA VAL A 338 5.01 -9.32 10.84
C VAL A 338 5.75 -8.49 11.89
N ILE A 339 5.05 -7.57 12.54
CA ILE A 339 5.64 -6.72 13.60
C ILE A 339 5.95 -7.57 14.83
N GLU A 340 5.04 -8.49 15.19
CA GLU A 340 5.25 -9.42 16.31
C GLU A 340 6.39 -10.40 16.03
N ALA A 341 6.47 -10.94 14.81
CA ALA A 341 7.57 -11.82 14.41
C ALA A 341 8.93 -11.11 14.41
N TYR A 342 8.98 -9.88 13.93
CA TYR A 342 10.19 -9.07 13.97
C TYR A 342 10.64 -8.81 15.42
N ALA A 343 9.70 -8.45 16.30
CA ALA A 343 10.01 -8.23 17.70
C ALA A 343 10.51 -9.49 18.42
N GLU A 344 9.94 -10.67 18.06
CA GLU A 344 10.25 -11.96 18.67
C GLU A 344 11.57 -12.55 18.16
N PHE A 345 11.86 -12.42 16.86
CA PHE A 345 12.99 -13.12 16.22
C PHE A 345 14.14 -12.18 15.85
N ASP A 346 13.85 -11.12 15.08
CA ASP A 346 14.91 -10.26 14.50
C ASP A 346 15.47 -9.27 15.52
N GLN A 347 14.67 -8.85 16.51
CA GLN A 347 15.05 -7.88 17.52
C GLN A 347 15.56 -8.53 18.81
N ALA A 348 15.34 -9.82 19.01
CA ALA A 348 15.79 -10.56 20.18
C ALA A 348 17.30 -10.77 20.18
N ASP A 349 17.94 -10.66 21.33
CA ASP A 349 19.38 -10.90 21.48
C ASP A 349 19.75 -12.34 21.11
N GLY A 350 20.51 -12.51 20.02
CA GLY A 350 20.85 -13.82 19.47
C GLY A 350 19.77 -14.48 18.61
N GLY A 351 18.71 -13.77 18.31
CA GLY A 351 17.65 -14.20 17.40
C GLY A 351 18.10 -14.27 15.96
N LYS A 352 17.32 -14.95 15.10
CA LYS A 352 17.59 -15.03 13.66
C LYS A 352 16.80 -13.94 12.92
N PRO A 353 17.38 -13.36 11.85
CA PRO A 353 16.74 -12.29 11.08
C PRO A 353 15.66 -12.82 10.12
N VAL A 354 14.58 -13.39 10.67
CA VAL A 354 13.53 -14.09 9.89
C VAL A 354 12.80 -13.16 8.92
N VAL A 355 12.39 -11.99 9.39
CA VAL A 355 11.65 -11.01 8.54
C VAL A 355 12.61 -10.38 7.53
N GLN A 356 13.85 -10.10 7.94
CA GLN A 356 14.88 -9.58 7.04
C GLN A 356 15.21 -10.59 5.91
N ASP A 357 15.35 -11.89 6.23
CA ASP A 357 15.62 -12.95 5.27
C ASP A 357 14.47 -13.15 4.28
N LEU A 358 13.21 -13.04 4.74
CA LEU A 358 12.04 -13.06 3.87
C LEU A 358 12.07 -11.90 2.86
N LEU A 359 12.35 -10.68 3.31
CA LEU A 359 12.42 -9.51 2.44
C LEU A 359 13.64 -9.57 1.50
N ALA A 360 14.79 -10.09 1.96
CA ALA A 360 15.94 -10.34 1.10
C ALA A 360 15.62 -11.37 0.01
N THR A 361 14.80 -12.37 0.34
CA THR A 361 14.32 -13.36 -0.65
C THR A 361 13.42 -12.72 -1.70
N PHE A 362 12.59 -11.72 -1.33
CA PHE A 362 11.78 -10.97 -2.31
C PHE A 362 12.65 -10.20 -3.31
N VAL A 363 13.81 -9.70 -2.90
CA VAL A 363 14.77 -9.08 -3.82
C VAL A 363 15.26 -10.11 -4.85
N ARG A 364 15.64 -11.30 -4.39
CA ARG A 364 16.08 -12.40 -5.29
C ARG A 364 14.97 -12.81 -6.24
N LEU A 365 13.75 -13.05 -5.72
CA LEU A 365 12.60 -13.44 -6.53
C LEU A 365 12.27 -12.39 -7.59
N SER A 366 12.22 -11.10 -7.23
CA SER A 366 11.90 -10.03 -8.17
C SER A 366 12.93 -9.88 -9.31
N SER A 367 14.17 -10.33 -9.08
CA SER A 367 15.29 -10.26 -10.03
C SER A 367 15.51 -11.55 -10.81
N GLU A 368 14.82 -12.66 -10.48
CA GLU A 368 15.08 -13.99 -11.03
C GLU A 368 14.82 -14.06 -12.55
N LYS A 369 13.67 -13.56 -13.00
CA LYS A 369 13.26 -13.59 -14.41
C LYS A 369 12.77 -12.22 -14.89
N PRO A 370 13.69 -11.29 -15.15
CA PRO A 370 13.33 -9.90 -15.47
C PRO A 370 12.49 -9.77 -16.75
N ALA A 371 12.65 -10.66 -17.72
CA ALA A 371 11.89 -10.64 -18.96
C ALA A 371 10.38 -10.93 -18.74
N ILE A 372 10.04 -11.80 -17.77
CA ILE A 372 8.65 -12.18 -17.49
C ILE A 372 7.85 -11.01 -16.92
N ILE A 373 8.47 -10.18 -16.10
CA ILE A 373 7.84 -8.98 -15.55
C ILE A 373 7.95 -7.77 -16.47
N GLY A 374 8.51 -7.93 -17.66
CA GLY A 374 8.70 -6.86 -18.64
C GLY A 374 9.75 -5.83 -18.26
N LEU A 375 10.74 -6.20 -17.45
CA LEU A 375 11.85 -5.32 -17.07
C LEU A 375 12.76 -5.10 -18.29
N GLY A 376 13.08 -3.82 -18.58
CA GLY A 376 13.90 -3.45 -19.75
C GLY A 376 13.14 -3.41 -21.07
N GLN A 377 11.84 -3.68 -21.08
CA GLN A 377 11.01 -3.41 -22.25
C GLN A 377 10.63 -1.91 -22.30
N GLN A 378 10.60 -1.33 -23.49
CA GLN A 378 10.22 0.08 -23.63
C GLN A 378 8.75 0.35 -23.28
N SER A 379 7.89 -0.68 -23.37
CA SER A 379 6.48 -0.59 -23.03
C SER A 379 6.25 -0.92 -21.56
N SER A 380 5.63 0.00 -20.83
CA SER A 380 5.16 -0.23 -19.47
C SER A 380 3.81 -0.97 -19.41
N ILE A 381 3.27 -1.38 -20.55
CA ILE A 381 1.99 -2.07 -20.69
C ILE A 381 2.25 -3.57 -20.70
N PRO A 382 1.56 -4.39 -19.89
CA PRO A 382 1.68 -5.83 -19.93
C PRO A 382 1.23 -6.41 -21.29
N ILE A 383 1.95 -7.41 -21.79
CA ILE A 383 1.62 -8.12 -23.03
C ILE A 383 1.06 -9.48 -22.65
N GLY A 384 -0.21 -9.72 -22.99
CA GLY A 384 -0.92 -10.96 -22.70
C GLY A 384 -0.60 -12.11 -23.65
N PRO A 385 -1.09 -13.32 -23.35
CA PRO A 385 -1.00 -14.45 -24.25
C PRO A 385 -1.77 -14.16 -25.53
N THR A 386 -1.12 -14.38 -26.66
CA THR A 386 -1.83 -14.36 -27.96
C THR A 386 -2.88 -15.47 -27.99
N PRO A 387 -4.14 -15.19 -28.32
CA PRO A 387 -5.12 -16.25 -28.46
C PRO A 387 -4.69 -17.17 -29.60
N SER A 388 -4.22 -18.39 -29.24
CA SER A 388 -4.04 -19.48 -30.19
C SER A 388 -5.42 -19.99 -30.60
N GLY A 389 -6.04 -19.34 -31.57
CA GLY A 389 -7.35 -19.68 -32.11
C GLY A 389 -7.24 -19.90 -33.59
N ASP A 390 -7.42 -21.15 -33.99
CA ASP A 390 -7.73 -21.56 -35.33
C ASP A 390 -9.01 -20.82 -35.80
N GLY A 391 -8.91 -19.94 -36.80
CA GLY A 391 -10.03 -19.39 -37.55
C GLY A 391 -10.74 -18.16 -36.95
N SER A 392 -10.11 -17.03 -36.86
CA SER A 392 -10.85 -15.75 -36.73
C SER A 392 -10.32 -14.70 -37.69
N ASP A 393 -11.28 -13.99 -38.32
CA ASP A 393 -11.08 -12.95 -39.34
C ASP A 393 -10.04 -11.88 -38.94
N PRO A 394 -9.23 -11.43 -39.92
CA PRO A 394 -8.22 -10.39 -39.67
C PRO A 394 -8.76 -9.02 -39.20
N ALA A 395 -10.07 -8.80 -39.30
CA ALA A 395 -10.71 -7.54 -38.88
C ALA A 395 -10.89 -7.40 -37.34
N THR A 396 -10.83 -8.51 -36.58
CA THR A 396 -10.93 -8.48 -35.10
C THR A 396 -9.59 -8.35 -34.38
N MET A 397 -8.46 -8.53 -35.07
CA MET A 397 -7.13 -8.33 -34.51
C MET A 397 -6.72 -6.86 -34.38
N GLU A 398 -7.37 -5.96 -35.10
CA GLU A 398 -7.04 -4.52 -35.07
C GLU A 398 -7.63 -3.78 -33.85
N ALA A 399 -8.61 -4.38 -33.18
CA ALA A 399 -9.29 -3.77 -32.04
C ALA A 399 -8.66 -4.07 -30.66
N ALA A 400 -7.77 -5.07 -30.57
CA ALA A 400 -7.18 -5.48 -29.28
C ALA A 400 -5.68 -5.16 -29.13
N GLY A 401 -5.03 -4.66 -30.16
CA GLY A 401 -3.60 -4.39 -30.14
C GLY A 401 -3.29 -2.96 -30.50
N GLY A 402 -3.17 -2.07 -29.52
CA GLY A 402 -2.49 -0.81 -29.75
C GLY A 402 -1.07 -1.01 -30.32
N VAL A 403 -0.52 0.03 -30.94
CA VAL A 403 0.71 0.18 -31.74
C VAL A 403 1.87 -0.82 -31.46
N ALA A 404 1.90 -1.47 -30.29
CA ALA A 404 2.89 -2.50 -29.90
C ALA A 404 2.72 -3.84 -30.64
N GLY A 405 1.51 -4.18 -31.10
CA GLY A 405 1.24 -5.43 -31.87
C GLY A 405 1.76 -5.40 -33.29
N VAL A 406 1.83 -4.22 -33.90
CA VAL A 406 2.25 -4.06 -35.32
C VAL A 406 3.77 -4.20 -35.49
N ILE A 407 4.55 -3.93 -34.45
CA ILE A 407 6.03 -4.02 -34.52
C ILE A 407 6.51 -5.47 -34.35
N SER A 408 5.79 -6.30 -33.61
CA SER A 408 6.18 -7.71 -33.42
C SER A 408 5.82 -8.60 -34.62
N SER A 409 4.81 -8.27 -35.40
CA SER A 409 4.42 -9.04 -36.60
C SER A 409 5.33 -8.78 -37.80
N ALA A 410 6.07 -7.66 -37.82
CA ALA A 410 7.00 -7.33 -38.89
C ALA A 410 8.38 -8.02 -38.77
N LEU A 411 8.70 -8.64 -37.63
CA LEU A 411 10.02 -9.20 -37.32
C LEU A 411 10.10 -10.73 -37.32
N GLY A 412 9.07 -11.47 -37.68
CA GLY A 412 9.13 -12.90 -37.98
C GLY A 412 9.80 -13.77 -36.90
N VAL A 413 9.67 -13.47 -35.63
CA VAL A 413 10.29 -14.22 -34.52
C VAL A 413 9.25 -14.67 -33.51
N ALA A 414 9.14 -15.98 -33.38
CA ALA A 414 8.80 -16.78 -32.20
C ALA A 414 7.81 -16.17 -31.20
N GLU A 415 6.74 -16.94 -30.96
CA GLU A 415 5.88 -16.92 -29.75
C GLU A 415 5.98 -15.65 -28.91
N ALA A 416 5.01 -14.74 -29.05
CA ALA A 416 4.91 -13.56 -28.22
C ALA A 416 4.80 -14.02 -26.75
N SER A 417 5.93 -14.07 -26.07
CA SER A 417 5.99 -14.45 -24.65
C SER A 417 5.20 -13.46 -23.84
N VAL A 418 4.28 -13.97 -23.03
CA VAL A 418 3.57 -13.19 -22.01
C VAL A 418 4.56 -12.43 -21.16
N SER A 419 4.39 -11.13 -21.03
CA SER A 419 5.32 -10.26 -20.33
C SER A 419 4.56 -9.21 -19.54
N GLY A 420 4.90 -9.06 -18.27
CA GLY A 420 4.26 -8.15 -17.36
C GLY A 420 3.17 -8.77 -16.48
N ILE A 421 2.70 -8.02 -15.51
CA ILE A 421 1.74 -8.44 -14.50
C ILE A 421 0.38 -7.81 -14.78
N SER A 422 -0.65 -8.68 -14.94
CA SER A 422 -2.03 -8.28 -15.14
C SER A 422 -2.99 -9.17 -14.34
N SER A 423 -4.12 -8.61 -13.92
CA SER A 423 -5.20 -9.33 -13.25
C SER A 423 -5.82 -10.41 -14.12
N GLN A 424 -5.71 -10.29 -15.44
CA GLN A 424 -6.33 -11.23 -16.40
C GLN A 424 -5.58 -12.56 -16.52
N TRP A 425 -4.24 -12.57 -16.42
CA TRP A 425 -3.44 -13.79 -16.63
C TRP A 425 -2.42 -14.10 -15.54
N SER A 426 -2.15 -13.17 -14.62
CA SER A 426 -1.17 -13.40 -13.56
C SER A 426 -1.75 -14.14 -12.36
N LEU A 427 -3.06 -14.25 -12.25
CA LEU A 427 -3.74 -14.91 -11.15
C LEU A 427 -4.39 -16.22 -11.61
N PRO A 428 -4.21 -17.33 -10.88
CA PRO A 428 -4.99 -18.52 -11.08
C PRO A 428 -6.45 -18.27 -10.65
N LYS A 429 -7.40 -19.01 -11.22
CA LYS A 429 -8.83 -18.90 -10.85
C LYS A 429 -9.09 -19.20 -9.38
N THR A 430 -8.32 -20.12 -8.82
CA THR A 430 -8.40 -20.55 -7.41
C THR A 430 -6.99 -20.63 -6.87
N SER A 431 -6.78 -20.16 -5.63
CA SER A 431 -5.48 -20.22 -4.97
C SER A 431 -5.00 -21.69 -4.87
N CYS A 432 -3.71 -21.93 -4.88
CA CYS A 432 -3.16 -23.29 -4.81
C CYS A 432 -3.51 -23.98 -3.50
N LEU A 433 -3.57 -23.24 -2.40
CA LEU A 433 -3.94 -23.74 -1.07
C LEU A 433 -5.42 -24.20 -0.99
N ASP A 434 -6.27 -23.77 -1.91
CA ASP A 434 -7.70 -24.13 -1.90
C ASP A 434 -8.02 -25.27 -2.89
N GLN A 435 -7.05 -25.77 -3.67
CA GLN A 435 -7.23 -26.82 -4.67
C GLN A 435 -7.06 -28.22 -4.07
N LEU A 436 -7.95 -28.59 -3.15
CA LEU A 436 -7.88 -29.86 -2.41
C LEU A 436 -8.24 -31.09 -3.26
N ASP A 437 -9.00 -30.91 -4.33
CA ASP A 437 -9.51 -32.00 -5.19
C ASP A 437 -8.48 -32.45 -6.23
N LYS A 438 -7.33 -31.77 -6.35
CA LYS A 438 -6.32 -32.08 -7.35
C LYS A 438 -5.37 -33.18 -6.85
N ALA A 439 -5.14 -34.18 -7.69
CA ALA A 439 -4.14 -35.21 -7.44
C ALA A 439 -2.71 -34.76 -7.77
N GLU A 440 -2.58 -33.83 -8.73
CA GLU A 440 -1.29 -33.27 -9.16
C GLU A 440 -1.25 -31.76 -8.97
N GLY A 441 -0.06 -31.21 -8.86
CA GLY A 441 0.14 -29.78 -8.70
C GLY A 441 -0.43 -29.00 -9.90
N PRO A 442 -1.15 -27.90 -9.66
CA PRO A 442 -1.73 -27.11 -10.74
C PRO A 442 -0.66 -26.39 -11.56
N THR A 443 -0.97 -26.13 -12.83
CA THR A 443 -0.19 -25.20 -13.65
C THR A 443 -0.40 -23.77 -13.15
N ILE A 444 0.70 -23.07 -12.96
CA ILE A 444 0.72 -21.76 -12.36
C ILE A 444 1.23 -20.74 -13.36
N PRO A 445 0.61 -19.56 -13.49
CA PRO A 445 1.17 -18.50 -14.29
C PRO A 445 2.57 -18.10 -13.81
N ASP A 446 3.51 -17.91 -14.72
CA ASP A 446 4.90 -17.55 -14.38
C ASP A 446 4.99 -16.24 -13.57
N THR A 447 4.03 -15.33 -13.76
CA THR A 447 3.94 -14.04 -13.05
C THR A 447 3.25 -14.12 -11.70
N TYR A 448 2.68 -15.27 -11.31
CA TYR A 448 1.88 -15.40 -10.09
C TYR A 448 2.66 -15.08 -8.81
N ILE A 449 3.88 -15.61 -8.69
CA ILE A 449 4.75 -15.38 -7.53
C ILE A 449 5.05 -13.89 -7.36
N TYR A 450 5.27 -13.17 -8.47
CA TYR A 450 5.53 -11.73 -8.45
C TYR A 450 4.33 -10.91 -7.96
N THR A 451 3.10 -11.31 -8.29
CA THR A 451 1.89 -10.67 -7.75
C THR A 451 1.79 -10.85 -6.24
N MET A 452 2.15 -12.04 -5.72
CA MET A 452 2.15 -12.30 -4.28
C MET A 452 3.22 -11.48 -3.55
N VAL A 453 4.41 -11.32 -4.14
CA VAL A 453 5.47 -10.45 -3.59
C VAL A 453 4.99 -9.00 -3.52
N LEU A 454 4.35 -8.48 -4.56
CA LEU A 454 3.73 -7.14 -4.54
C LEU A 454 2.70 -7.01 -3.42
N ASP A 455 1.86 -8.01 -3.23
CA ASP A 455 0.88 -8.03 -2.14
C ASP A 455 1.53 -8.04 -0.76
N CYS A 456 2.65 -8.76 -0.59
CA CYS A 456 3.44 -8.75 0.65
C CYS A 456 3.99 -7.36 0.96
N LEU A 457 4.61 -6.68 -0.03
CA LEU A 457 5.14 -5.32 0.15
C LEU A 457 4.04 -4.31 0.52
N ASN A 458 2.89 -4.37 -0.17
CA ASN A 458 1.76 -3.51 0.12
C ASN A 458 1.19 -3.78 1.52
N SER A 459 1.05 -5.05 1.89
CA SER A 459 0.55 -5.47 3.21
C SER A 459 1.48 -5.06 4.34
N LEU A 460 2.80 -5.18 4.15
CA LEU A 460 3.80 -4.68 5.08
C LEU A 460 3.63 -3.17 5.31
N SER A 461 3.63 -2.39 4.22
CA SER A 461 3.48 -0.94 4.28
C SER A 461 2.19 -0.51 4.97
N ASP A 462 1.08 -1.20 4.68
CA ASP A 462 -0.22 -0.94 5.30
C ASP A 462 -0.22 -1.29 6.79
N SER A 463 0.50 -2.33 7.18
CA SER A 463 0.60 -2.78 8.56
C SER A 463 1.39 -1.80 9.42
N LEU A 464 2.53 -1.33 8.92
CA LEU A 464 3.34 -0.30 9.57
C LEU A 464 2.56 1.02 9.71
N ALA A 465 1.88 1.43 8.63
CA ALA A 465 1.08 2.66 8.61
C ALA A 465 -0.09 2.62 9.62
N ARG A 466 -0.78 1.50 9.75
CA ARG A 466 -1.88 1.34 10.74
C ARG A 466 -1.42 1.50 12.18
N VAL A 467 -0.18 1.22 12.48
CA VAL A 467 0.38 1.39 13.83
C VAL A 467 0.78 2.84 14.07
N VAL A 468 1.44 3.47 13.10
CA VAL A 468 2.09 4.78 13.30
C VAL A 468 1.14 5.96 13.04
N LEU A 469 0.34 5.92 11.96
CA LEU A 469 -0.48 7.06 11.55
C LEU A 469 -1.48 7.55 12.61
N PRO A 470 -2.19 6.68 13.35
CA PRO A 470 -3.12 7.14 14.39
C PRO A 470 -2.45 7.89 15.54
N LEU A 471 -1.17 7.60 15.80
CA LEU A 471 -0.40 8.21 16.89
C LEU A 471 0.16 9.59 16.54
N THR A 472 0.13 9.97 15.28
CA THR A 472 0.61 11.28 14.82
C THR A 472 -0.48 12.35 14.77
N VAL A 473 -1.72 11.95 14.92
CA VAL A 473 -2.86 12.85 15.03
C VAL A 473 -3.08 13.12 16.52
N HIS A 474 -2.70 14.30 17.01
CA HIS A 474 -3.09 14.72 18.34
C HIS A 474 -4.62 14.79 18.39
N GLU A 475 -5.25 13.92 19.16
CA GLU A 475 -6.61 14.18 19.64
C GLU A 475 -6.52 15.36 20.61
N ASP A 476 -6.97 16.55 20.18
CA ASP A 476 -7.35 17.65 21.07
C ASP A 476 -8.59 17.21 21.88
N ARG A 477 -8.42 16.21 22.74
CA ARG A 477 -9.39 15.71 23.70
C ARG A 477 -8.96 16.01 25.13
N SER A 478 -8.65 17.25 25.38
CA SER A 478 -8.65 17.76 26.75
C SER A 478 -9.25 19.15 26.70
N ASP A 479 -10.52 19.24 27.01
CA ASP A 479 -11.30 20.31 27.61
C ASP A 479 -12.69 20.43 26.99
N ALA A 480 -13.47 19.34 27.11
CA ALA A 480 -14.92 19.45 27.09
C ALA A 480 -15.43 18.76 28.38
N VAL A 481 -15.44 19.52 29.47
CA VAL A 481 -16.27 19.23 30.64
C VAL A 481 -17.71 19.26 30.16
N PRO A 482 -18.52 18.23 30.36
CA PRO A 482 -19.94 18.30 30.08
C PRO A 482 -20.60 19.14 31.14
N SER A 483 -20.92 20.41 30.82
CA SER A 483 -21.89 21.20 31.56
C SER A 483 -23.27 20.76 31.13
N GLU A 484 -23.96 20.02 31.98
CA GLU A 484 -25.37 19.74 31.86
C GLU A 484 -26.21 21.03 32.02
N SER A 485 -27.34 21.00 31.30
CA SER A 485 -28.61 21.71 31.55
C SER A 485 -28.73 23.14 31.05
N HIS A 486 -29.56 23.42 30.10
CA HIS A 486 -30.98 23.77 30.27
C HIS A 486 -31.65 24.03 28.92
N GLN A 487 -32.89 23.63 28.88
CA GLN A 487 -33.90 23.77 27.84
C GLN A 487 -34.31 25.22 27.57
N ALA A 488 -34.81 25.37 26.36
CA ALA A 488 -36.02 26.08 25.96
C ALA A 488 -35.86 27.34 25.12
N ASP A 489 -36.49 27.21 23.99
CA ASP A 489 -37.39 28.10 23.25
C ASP A 489 -36.93 29.37 22.53
N ASP A 490 -37.26 29.35 21.32
CA ASP A 490 -38.12 30.21 20.48
C ASP A 490 -37.50 31.16 19.47
N GLN A 491 -38.00 30.94 18.29
CA GLN A 491 -38.14 31.71 17.06
C GLN A 491 -37.68 33.18 17.07
N SER A 492 -36.85 33.53 16.08
CA SER A 492 -37.24 34.58 15.11
C SER A 492 -36.24 34.75 13.96
N GLN A 493 -36.80 34.83 12.77
CA GLN A 493 -36.18 35.16 11.50
C GLN A 493 -35.60 36.57 11.50
N SER A 494 -34.37 36.76 11.04
CA SER A 494 -34.03 37.91 10.22
C SER A 494 -32.76 37.66 9.39
N SER A 495 -32.94 37.74 8.10
CA SER A 495 -31.92 37.77 7.06
C SER A 495 -30.87 38.85 7.29
N ARG A 496 -29.60 38.41 7.50
CA ARG A 496 -28.47 39.30 7.26
C ARG A 496 -27.40 38.52 6.50
N LYS A 497 -26.99 39.10 5.36
CA LYS A 497 -25.93 38.68 4.48
C LYS A 497 -24.73 38.24 5.30
N SER A 498 -24.44 36.93 5.32
CA SER A 498 -23.26 36.40 5.95
C SER A 498 -22.07 36.71 5.03
N ARG A 499 -21.32 37.71 5.41
CA ARG A 499 -19.89 37.82 5.14
C ARG A 499 -19.30 36.46 5.54
N VAL A 500 -18.70 35.76 4.57
CA VAL A 500 -18.02 34.48 4.79
C VAL A 500 -16.96 34.73 5.87
N GLN A 501 -17.29 34.44 7.12
CA GLN A 501 -16.30 34.23 8.14
C GLN A 501 -15.50 33.03 7.67
N ARG A 502 -14.29 33.25 7.18
CA ARG A 502 -13.23 32.23 7.16
C ARG A 502 -13.19 31.70 8.59
N SER A 503 -13.72 30.51 8.75
CA SER A 503 -13.72 29.85 10.05
C SER A 503 -12.26 29.73 10.53
N GLN A 504 -11.99 30.22 11.71
CA GLN A 504 -10.76 30.10 12.48
C GLN A 504 -10.50 28.62 12.87
N SER A 505 -10.74 27.68 11.98
CA SER A 505 -10.44 26.27 12.23
C SER A 505 -9.19 25.79 11.48
N PHE A 506 -8.35 26.66 10.95
CA PHE A 506 -6.97 26.36 10.64
C PHE A 506 -6.12 26.69 11.87
N ARG A 507 -6.28 25.90 12.92
CA ARG A 507 -5.24 25.77 13.93
C ARG A 507 -4.00 25.27 13.21
N MET A 508 -2.87 25.97 13.42
CA MET A 508 -1.54 25.55 12.96
C MET A 508 -1.44 24.04 13.13
N ARG A 509 -1.27 23.30 12.04
CA ARG A 509 -1.01 21.87 12.12
C ARG A 509 0.28 21.73 12.89
N ALA A 510 0.19 21.31 14.14
CA ALA A 510 1.35 21.01 14.94
C ALA A 510 2.28 20.09 14.13
N VAL A 511 3.59 20.33 14.22
CA VAL A 511 4.60 19.43 13.63
C VAL A 511 4.22 18.01 14.06
N PRO A 512 4.07 17.03 13.14
CA PRO A 512 3.73 15.68 13.53
C PRO A 512 4.67 15.22 14.65
N ALA A 513 4.11 14.85 15.80
CA ALA A 513 4.88 14.37 16.92
C ALA A 513 5.65 13.13 16.51
N ASN A 514 6.88 12.97 17.00
CA ASN A 514 7.60 11.73 16.81
C ASN A 514 6.95 10.64 17.69
N PRO A 515 6.32 9.61 17.11
CA PRO A 515 5.68 8.56 17.90
C PRO A 515 6.64 7.80 18.82
N LEU A 516 7.94 7.77 18.48
CA LEU A 516 8.97 7.14 19.32
C LEU A 516 9.25 7.90 20.63
N ALA A 517 8.79 9.16 20.73
CA ALA A 517 8.88 9.96 21.95
C ALA A 517 7.71 9.76 22.92
N ILE A 518 6.74 8.90 22.56
CA ILE A 518 5.58 8.60 23.39
C ILE A 518 5.97 7.53 24.41
N ASP A 519 5.96 7.89 25.69
CA ASP A 519 6.33 7.01 26.81
C ASP A 519 5.19 6.08 27.29
N GLU A 520 4.19 5.82 26.50
CA GLU A 520 3.14 4.87 26.86
C GLU A 520 3.65 3.43 26.83
N ASN A 521 3.73 2.79 27.97
CA ASN A 521 4.31 1.45 28.15
C ASN A 521 3.73 0.34 27.26
N ASN A 522 2.50 0.49 26.74
CA ASN A 522 1.85 -0.51 25.93
C ASN A 522 2.14 -0.39 24.42
N VAL A 523 2.50 0.79 23.94
CA VAL A 523 2.69 1.07 22.50
C VAL A 523 4.16 1.13 22.12
N ALA A 524 5.03 1.53 23.05
CA ALA A 524 6.46 1.71 22.82
C ALA A 524 7.21 0.47 22.27
N PRO A 525 6.97 -0.78 22.75
CA PRO A 525 7.64 -1.95 22.19
C PRO A 525 7.27 -2.19 20.72
N ARG A 526 6.00 -1.98 20.39
CA ARG A 526 5.50 -2.17 19.04
C ARG A 526 6.04 -1.09 18.08
N LEU A 527 6.17 0.14 18.54
CA LEU A 527 6.78 1.22 17.77
C LEU A 527 8.27 0.98 17.52
N ARG A 528 8.99 0.47 18.53
CA ARG A 528 10.41 0.09 18.37
C ARG A 528 10.56 -1.04 17.34
N ALA A 529 9.67 -2.03 17.34
CA ALA A 529 9.67 -3.07 16.33
C ALA A 529 9.40 -2.49 14.92
N VAL A 530 8.44 -1.57 14.78
CA VAL A 530 8.17 -0.89 13.51
C VAL A 530 9.38 -0.08 13.03
N ALA A 531 10.01 0.68 13.92
CA ALA A 531 11.22 1.43 13.59
C ALA A 531 12.37 0.50 13.18
N GLY A 532 12.54 -0.62 13.90
CA GLY A 532 13.54 -1.64 13.58
C GLY A 532 13.30 -2.30 12.22
N ILE A 533 12.05 -2.66 11.88
CA ILE A 533 11.71 -3.19 10.54
C ILE A 533 12.12 -2.18 9.45
N ILE A 534 11.79 -0.92 9.62
CA ILE A 534 12.14 0.09 8.62
C ILE A 534 13.66 0.21 8.51
N ASP A 535 14.35 0.36 9.63
CA ASP A 535 15.80 0.60 9.64
C ASP A 535 16.61 -0.58 9.07
N SER A 536 16.21 -1.82 9.36
CA SER A 536 16.90 -3.02 8.88
C SER A 536 16.45 -3.47 7.48
N CYS A 537 15.18 -3.27 7.12
CA CYS A 537 14.59 -3.87 5.92
C CYS A 537 14.39 -2.88 4.75
N TRP A 538 14.60 -1.55 4.96
CA TRP A 538 14.41 -0.59 3.88
C TRP A 538 15.23 -0.88 2.61
N PRO A 539 16.47 -1.42 2.66
CA PRO A 539 17.22 -1.70 1.44
C PRO A 539 16.56 -2.80 0.60
N ALA A 540 16.07 -3.86 1.25
CA ALA A 540 15.37 -4.94 0.57
C ALA A 540 14.01 -4.47 0.02
N PHE A 541 13.25 -3.70 0.80
CA PHE A 541 12.01 -3.09 0.35
C PHE A 541 12.23 -2.19 -0.88
N LEU A 542 13.23 -1.30 -0.81
CA LEU A 542 13.56 -0.37 -1.87
C LEU A 542 14.00 -1.11 -3.15
N ALA A 543 14.87 -2.11 -3.02
CA ALA A 543 15.35 -2.88 -4.16
C ALA A 543 14.20 -3.61 -4.87
N THR A 544 13.35 -4.31 -4.11
CA THR A 544 12.18 -5.02 -4.65
C THR A 544 11.18 -4.05 -5.29
N ALA A 545 10.82 -2.97 -4.59
CA ALA A 545 9.88 -1.97 -5.10
C ALA A 545 10.42 -1.26 -6.35
N SER A 546 11.73 -0.94 -6.41
CA SER A 546 12.37 -0.33 -7.57
C SER A 546 12.32 -1.24 -8.81
N THR A 547 12.49 -2.54 -8.62
CA THR A 547 12.33 -3.51 -9.72
C THR A 547 10.91 -3.45 -10.28
N PHE A 548 9.90 -3.45 -9.42
CA PHE A 548 8.50 -3.37 -9.86
C PHE A 548 8.09 -1.99 -10.41
N LEU A 549 8.68 -0.89 -9.94
CA LEU A 549 8.45 0.43 -10.52
C LEU A 549 8.87 0.49 -12.00
N ASN A 550 9.89 -0.29 -12.38
CA ASN A 550 10.41 -0.39 -13.74
C ASN A 550 9.82 -1.58 -14.53
N ALA A 551 8.91 -2.36 -13.96
CA ALA A 551 8.28 -3.50 -14.60
C ALA A 551 6.99 -3.10 -15.35
N ALA A 552 6.56 -3.97 -16.28
CA ALA A 552 5.28 -3.82 -16.97
C ALA A 552 4.14 -4.30 -16.06
N LEU A 553 3.51 -3.38 -15.36
CA LEU A 553 2.39 -3.65 -14.45
C LEU A 553 1.08 -3.10 -15.03
N GLU A 554 -0.03 -3.79 -14.79
CA GLU A 554 -1.35 -3.21 -14.99
C GLU A 554 -1.54 -1.99 -14.07
N GLU A 555 -2.32 -1.01 -14.50
CA GLU A 555 -2.49 0.26 -13.81
C GLU A 555 -2.85 0.10 -12.32
N GLN A 556 -3.74 -0.84 -11.99
CA GLN A 556 -4.17 -1.07 -10.61
C GLN A 556 -3.02 -1.58 -9.73
N TYR A 557 -2.20 -2.51 -10.23
CA TYR A 557 -1.01 -2.99 -9.49
C TYR A 557 0.01 -1.88 -9.29
N TYR A 558 0.19 -1.04 -10.32
CA TYR A 558 1.10 0.10 -10.22
C TYR A 558 0.64 1.13 -9.19
N ARG A 559 -0.66 1.47 -9.20
CA ARG A 559 -1.25 2.38 -8.20
C ARG A 559 -1.14 1.82 -6.77
N ASN A 560 -1.35 0.53 -6.58
CA ASN A 560 -1.20 -0.12 -5.28
C ASN A 560 0.26 -0.10 -4.81
N LEU A 561 1.21 -0.37 -5.71
CA LEU A 561 2.64 -0.29 -5.41
C LEU A 561 3.04 1.13 -4.98
N ILE A 562 2.63 2.17 -5.73
CA ILE A 562 2.90 3.57 -5.37
C ILE A 562 2.31 3.92 -4.01
N LYS A 563 1.10 3.46 -3.71
CA LYS A 563 0.44 3.68 -2.42
C LYS A 563 1.20 2.98 -1.28
N GLY A 564 1.65 1.75 -1.49
CA GLY A 564 2.49 1.02 -0.52
C GLY A 564 3.82 1.74 -0.28
N PHE A 565 4.47 2.16 -1.36
CA PHE A 565 5.71 2.93 -1.32
C PHE A 565 5.55 4.25 -0.55
N GLN A 566 4.47 5.01 -0.82
CA GLN A 566 4.15 6.23 -0.07
C GLN A 566 3.98 5.97 1.43
N ARG A 567 3.21 4.93 1.80
CA ARG A 567 2.97 4.60 3.22
C ARG A 567 4.26 4.24 3.95
N PHE A 568 5.10 3.41 3.33
CA PHE A 568 6.39 3.03 3.92
C PHE A 568 7.29 4.25 4.11
N THR A 569 7.39 5.12 3.10
CA THR A 569 8.17 6.37 3.17
C THR A 569 7.61 7.34 4.21
N GLN A 570 6.29 7.48 4.29
CA GLN A 570 5.62 8.33 5.26
C GLN A 570 5.90 7.87 6.69
N VAL A 571 5.82 6.57 6.95
CA VAL A 571 6.12 6.01 8.27
C VAL A 571 7.60 6.24 8.63
N ALA A 572 8.52 6.00 7.70
CA ALA A 572 9.94 6.30 7.90
C ALA A 572 10.18 7.78 8.28
N GLY A 573 9.52 8.70 7.58
CA GLY A 573 9.61 10.13 7.85
C GLY A 573 9.01 10.55 9.19
N LEU A 574 7.86 9.99 9.57
CA LEU A 574 7.20 10.28 10.85
C LEU A 574 8.00 9.77 12.04
N LEU A 575 8.68 8.63 11.90
CA LEU A 575 9.59 8.08 12.92
C LEU A 575 10.98 8.73 12.90
N ARG A 576 11.21 9.77 12.07
CA ARG A 576 12.49 10.50 11.94
C ARG A 576 13.66 9.60 11.48
N LEU A 577 13.39 8.55 10.75
CA LEU A 577 14.40 7.70 10.12
C LEU A 577 14.83 8.34 8.79
N ASN A 578 15.80 9.25 8.85
CA ASN A 578 16.16 10.10 7.71
C ASN A 578 16.77 9.31 6.54
N THR A 579 17.67 8.37 6.80
CA THR A 579 18.37 7.59 5.77
C THR A 579 17.39 6.78 4.89
N PRO A 580 16.48 5.95 5.44
CA PRO A 580 15.46 5.28 4.63
C PRO A 580 14.54 6.26 3.92
N ARG A 581 14.07 7.31 4.61
CA ARG A 581 13.19 8.33 4.03
C ARG A 581 13.82 8.97 2.78
N ASP A 582 15.06 9.43 2.89
CA ASP A 582 15.75 10.17 1.81
C ASP A 582 16.10 9.27 0.63
N ALA A 583 16.48 8.01 0.88
CA ALA A 583 16.70 7.01 -0.15
C ALA A 583 15.42 6.71 -0.95
N LEU A 584 14.29 6.54 -0.25
CA LEU A 584 12.98 6.30 -0.84
C LEU A 584 12.48 7.52 -1.64
N LEU A 585 12.60 8.74 -1.09
CA LEU A 585 12.25 9.98 -1.79
C LEU A 585 13.07 10.16 -3.07
N THR A 586 14.38 9.90 -3.00
CA THR A 586 15.28 9.98 -4.16
C THR A 586 14.90 8.97 -5.24
N THR A 587 14.53 7.75 -4.87
CA THR A 587 14.08 6.73 -5.82
C THR A 587 12.76 7.12 -6.49
N LEU A 588 11.83 7.64 -5.71
CA LEU A 588 10.55 8.14 -6.25
C LEU A 588 10.76 9.33 -7.19
N SER A 589 11.69 10.25 -6.86
CA SER A 589 12.13 11.36 -7.71
C SER A 589 12.67 10.86 -9.05
N LYS A 590 13.58 9.90 -9.05
CA LYS A 590 14.14 9.28 -10.28
C LYS A 590 13.07 8.56 -11.11
N SER A 591 12.06 7.98 -10.47
CA SER A 591 10.93 7.36 -11.16
C SER A 591 9.95 8.39 -11.71
N ALA A 592 9.79 9.54 -11.04
CA ALA A 592 8.97 10.66 -11.50
C ALA A 592 9.61 11.36 -12.71
N VAL A 593 10.93 11.57 -12.69
CA VAL A 593 11.70 12.18 -13.78
C VAL A 593 12.91 11.29 -14.10
N PRO A 594 12.74 10.32 -15.02
CA PRO A 594 13.83 9.42 -15.38
C PRO A 594 15.02 10.18 -16.01
N PRO A 595 16.27 9.85 -15.62
CA PRO A 595 17.45 10.59 -16.08
C PRO A 595 17.62 10.61 -17.62
N HIS A 596 17.22 9.55 -18.30
CA HIS A 596 17.30 9.48 -19.76
C HIS A 596 16.31 10.43 -20.44
N VAL A 597 15.12 10.65 -19.87
CA VAL A 597 14.13 11.62 -20.37
C VAL A 597 14.63 13.04 -20.13
N LEU A 598 15.22 13.30 -18.96
CA LEU A 598 15.80 14.60 -18.63
C LEU A 598 16.98 14.94 -19.54
N SER A 599 17.91 14.02 -19.77
CA SER A 599 19.07 14.25 -20.64
C SER A 599 18.69 14.50 -22.10
N ALA A 600 17.65 13.82 -22.58
CA ALA A 600 17.12 14.03 -23.91
C ALA A 600 16.38 15.38 -24.04
N ALA A 601 15.66 15.83 -22.99
CA ALA A 601 14.98 17.12 -22.95
C ALA A 601 15.95 18.31 -22.83
N SER A 602 17.13 18.13 -22.21
CA SER A 602 18.17 19.16 -22.06
C SER A 602 19.07 19.34 -23.27
N GLY A 603 18.82 18.67 -24.40
CA GLY A 603 19.56 18.87 -25.66
C GLY A 603 20.94 18.20 -25.72
N GLY A 604 21.23 17.30 -24.79
CA GLY A 604 22.51 16.59 -24.68
C GLY A 604 22.72 15.45 -25.68
N GLY A 605 22.26 15.57 -26.90
CA GLY A 605 22.53 14.62 -28.02
C GLY A 605 23.92 14.76 -28.60
N THR A 606 25.00 14.60 -27.84
CA THR A 606 26.35 14.46 -28.42
C THR A 606 26.49 13.10 -29.06
N LYS A 607 26.50 13.07 -30.38
CA LYS A 607 27.02 11.93 -31.14
C LYS A 607 28.47 11.71 -30.70
N SER A 608 28.74 10.70 -29.93
CA SER A 608 30.07 10.23 -29.62
C SER A 608 30.68 9.61 -30.86
N PRO A 609 31.86 10.06 -31.33
CA PRO A 609 32.61 9.32 -32.34
C PRO A 609 33.20 8.07 -31.69
N SER A 610 32.93 6.91 -32.29
CA SER A 610 33.56 5.66 -31.98
C SER A 610 35.08 5.72 -32.11
N THR A 611 35.80 5.56 -31.01
CA THR A 611 37.21 5.20 -31.03
C THR A 611 37.40 3.92 -30.27
N ASP A 612 37.88 2.92 -30.99
CA ASP A 612 38.34 1.64 -30.45
C ASP A 612 39.48 1.84 -29.44
N SER A 613 39.41 1.20 -28.29
CA SER A 613 40.56 0.92 -27.44
C SER A 613 40.30 -0.28 -26.49
N PRO A 614 41.32 -1.05 -26.15
CA PRO A 614 41.17 -2.42 -25.79
C PRO A 614 40.95 -2.70 -24.29
N ARG A 615 40.34 -3.84 -24.05
CA ARG A 615 39.95 -4.41 -22.76
C ARG A 615 41.13 -4.54 -21.78
N SER A 616 40.95 -4.03 -20.58
CA SER A 616 41.69 -4.49 -19.41
C SER A 616 40.71 -5.00 -18.34
N PHE A 617 40.90 -6.23 -17.94
CA PHE A 617 40.16 -6.87 -16.85
C PHE A 617 40.70 -6.37 -15.52
N SER A 618 39.85 -5.85 -14.65
CA SER A 618 40.12 -5.77 -13.23
C SER A 618 38.89 -6.22 -12.44
N ASN A 619 39.08 -7.31 -11.71
CA ASN A 619 38.15 -7.88 -10.76
C ASN A 619 37.98 -6.95 -9.56
N HIS A 620 36.79 -6.36 -9.43
CA HIS A 620 36.30 -5.92 -8.14
C HIS A 620 34.84 -6.34 -7.99
N ARG A 621 34.61 -7.18 -6.97
CA ARG A 621 33.28 -7.55 -6.47
C ARG A 621 32.66 -6.32 -5.86
N ASN A 622 31.81 -5.62 -6.61
CA ASN A 622 30.88 -4.64 -6.07
C ASN A 622 29.46 -5.16 -6.27
N LEU A 623 28.71 -5.11 -5.21
CA LEU A 623 27.27 -5.37 -5.18
C LEU A 623 26.59 -4.63 -6.35
N LEU A 624 25.99 -5.37 -7.24
CA LEU A 624 25.27 -4.87 -8.41
C LEU A 624 24.11 -4.00 -7.93
N SER A 625 24.19 -2.71 -8.16
CA SER A 625 23.04 -1.82 -7.96
C SER A 625 22.02 -2.04 -9.08
N VAL A 626 20.74 -1.88 -8.79
CA VAL A 626 19.64 -2.01 -9.76
C VAL A 626 19.82 -1.04 -10.94
N ASP A 627 20.43 0.11 -10.72
CA ASP A 627 20.80 1.08 -11.77
C ASP A 627 21.76 0.49 -12.82
N SER A 628 22.63 -0.46 -12.43
CA SER A 628 23.55 -1.15 -13.34
C SER A 628 22.83 -2.17 -14.22
N LEU A 629 21.82 -2.87 -13.69
CA LEU A 629 21.02 -3.82 -14.47
C LEU A 629 20.10 -3.15 -15.48
N VAL A 630 19.49 -2.02 -15.11
CA VAL A 630 18.65 -1.22 -16.02
C VAL A 630 19.50 -0.62 -17.14
N SER A 631 20.71 -0.14 -16.82
CA SER A 631 21.64 0.42 -17.82
C SER A 631 22.18 -0.65 -18.79
N GLN A 632 22.38 -1.89 -18.33
CA GLN A 632 22.77 -3.01 -19.20
C GLN A 632 21.62 -3.47 -20.09
N ALA A 633 20.39 -3.52 -19.58
CA ALA A 633 19.21 -3.91 -20.37
C ALA A 633 18.94 -2.91 -21.50
N THR A 634 19.13 -1.61 -21.25
CA THR A 634 18.97 -0.57 -22.28
C THR A 634 20.12 -0.56 -23.32
N SER A 635 21.32 -0.98 -22.94
CA SER A 635 22.46 -1.03 -23.90
C SER A 635 22.40 -2.22 -24.85
N LEU A 636 21.73 -3.33 -24.47
CA LEU A 636 21.59 -4.52 -25.32
C LEU A 636 20.51 -4.35 -26.41
N SER A 637 19.61 -3.39 -26.27
CA SER A 637 18.53 -3.13 -27.26
C SER A 637 18.91 -2.14 -28.35
N SER A 638 20.03 -1.41 -28.22
CA SER A 638 20.40 -0.33 -29.13
C SER A 638 21.16 -0.73 -30.39
N ASP A 639 21.58 -2.00 -30.54
CA ASP A 639 22.48 -2.42 -31.63
C ASP A 639 21.80 -3.07 -32.84
N ARG A 640 20.45 -3.03 -32.97
CA ARG A 640 19.76 -3.73 -34.08
C ARG A 640 18.88 -2.87 -35.01
N ASP A 641 18.74 -1.58 -34.79
CA ASP A 641 17.89 -0.73 -35.65
C ASP A 641 18.66 0.33 -36.44
N ARG A 642 19.41 -0.12 -37.44
CA ARG A 642 19.76 0.72 -38.58
C ARG A 642 18.88 0.35 -39.76
N ARG A 643 17.71 0.95 -39.89
CA ARG A 643 16.98 1.27 -41.10
C ARG A 643 15.45 1.44 -40.81
N SER A 644 15.09 2.59 -40.29
CA SER A 644 13.85 3.27 -40.68
C SER A 644 13.95 4.72 -40.19
N SER A 645 13.82 5.65 -41.06
CA SER A 645 13.71 7.09 -40.78
C SER A 645 12.34 7.35 -40.12
N ILE A 646 12.22 7.08 -38.83
CA ILE A 646 11.15 7.62 -38.01
C ILE A 646 11.79 8.73 -37.20
N GLU A 647 11.26 9.94 -37.33
CA GLU A 647 11.67 11.08 -36.52
C GLU A 647 11.76 10.67 -35.06
N PRO A 648 12.84 11.04 -34.32
CA PRO A 648 12.97 10.67 -32.93
C PRO A 648 11.82 11.28 -32.16
N ALA A 649 10.96 10.43 -31.62
CA ALA A 649 9.89 10.84 -30.71
C ALA A 649 10.53 11.66 -29.57
N HIS A 650 10.03 12.88 -29.35
CA HIS A 650 10.53 13.75 -28.29
C HIS A 650 10.34 13.05 -26.92
N PRO A 651 11.32 13.11 -26.04
CA PRO A 651 11.24 12.48 -24.72
C PRO A 651 10.10 13.09 -23.91
N MET A 652 9.21 12.27 -23.41
CA MET A 652 8.02 12.68 -22.69
C MET A 652 7.88 11.94 -21.36
N LEU A 653 7.26 12.61 -20.38
CA LEU A 653 6.80 11.94 -19.19
C LEU A 653 5.57 11.08 -19.49
N THR A 654 5.47 9.94 -18.84
CA THR A 654 4.32 9.04 -18.92
C THR A 654 3.35 9.30 -17.76
N THR A 655 2.14 8.77 -17.84
CA THR A 655 1.17 8.81 -16.72
C THR A 655 1.75 8.21 -15.44
N ARG A 656 2.59 7.17 -15.55
CA ARG A 656 3.29 6.57 -14.40
C ARG A 656 4.28 7.53 -13.75
N ASN A 657 5.02 8.29 -14.54
CA ASN A 657 5.92 9.32 -14.02
C ASN A 657 5.14 10.40 -13.24
N LEU A 658 3.99 10.82 -13.77
CA LEU A 658 3.12 11.79 -13.09
C LEU A 658 2.52 11.22 -11.80
N LEU A 659 2.15 9.93 -11.76
CA LEU A 659 1.73 9.25 -10.53
C LEU A 659 2.84 9.26 -9.47
N CYS A 660 4.10 8.99 -9.87
CA CYS A 660 5.24 9.07 -8.97
C CYS A 660 5.48 10.50 -8.47
N LEU A 661 5.37 11.49 -9.35
CA LEU A 661 5.49 12.91 -8.99
C LEU A 661 4.40 13.34 -8.00
N ARG A 662 3.16 12.97 -8.27
CA ARG A 662 2.05 13.23 -7.34
C ARG A 662 2.27 12.54 -5.99
N ALA A 663 2.79 11.31 -5.99
CA ALA A 663 3.12 10.59 -4.77
C ALA A 663 4.21 11.31 -3.95
N LEU A 664 5.25 11.83 -4.62
CA LEU A 664 6.30 12.62 -3.99
C LEU A 664 5.74 13.90 -3.36
N LEU A 665 4.86 14.60 -4.06
CA LEU A 665 4.20 15.81 -3.54
C LEU A 665 3.29 15.52 -2.35
N ASN A 666 2.51 14.44 -2.42
CA ASN A 666 1.67 14.03 -1.29
C ASN A 666 2.50 13.66 -0.06
N LEU A 667 3.67 13.05 -0.24
CA LEU A 667 4.62 12.81 0.84
C LEU A 667 5.18 14.11 1.42
N ALA A 668 5.51 15.07 0.55
CA ALA A 668 5.97 16.38 0.98
C ALA A 668 4.91 17.13 1.81
N ILE A 669 3.63 17.04 1.43
CA ILE A 669 2.51 17.59 2.20
C ILE A 669 2.34 16.84 3.54
N ALA A 670 2.39 15.49 3.51
CA ALA A 670 2.12 14.67 4.69
C ALA A 670 3.24 14.76 5.74
N LEU A 671 4.50 14.83 5.32
CA LEU A 671 5.67 14.97 6.19
C LEU A 671 5.94 16.43 6.55
N GLY A 672 5.58 17.36 5.68
CA GLY A 672 5.60 18.78 5.90
C GLY A 672 6.94 19.29 6.48
N PRO A 673 6.89 19.95 7.64
CA PRO A 673 8.08 20.54 8.27
C PRO A 673 9.13 19.51 8.68
N THR A 674 8.79 18.21 8.70
CA THR A 674 9.73 17.15 9.13
C THR A 674 10.71 16.72 8.02
N LEU A 675 10.50 17.18 6.79
CA LEU A 675 11.38 16.86 5.67
C LEU A 675 12.77 17.51 5.81
N GLY A 676 12.85 18.72 6.34
CA GLY A 676 14.11 19.44 6.44
C GLY A 676 14.81 19.55 5.07
N ALA A 677 16.10 19.26 5.03
CA ALA A 677 16.93 19.34 3.82
C ALA A 677 16.44 18.45 2.65
N ALA A 678 15.70 17.37 2.92
CA ALA A 678 15.14 16.51 1.88
C ALA A 678 14.08 17.22 1.00
N PHE A 679 13.59 18.39 1.43
CA PHE A 679 12.69 19.23 0.63
C PHE A 679 13.33 19.65 -0.71
N THR A 680 14.65 19.77 -0.75
CA THR A 680 15.40 20.05 -1.98
C THR A 680 15.15 19.02 -3.07
N VAL A 681 15.02 17.74 -2.71
CA VAL A 681 14.73 16.65 -3.68
C VAL A 681 13.38 16.89 -4.34
N VAL A 682 12.39 17.37 -3.59
CA VAL A 682 11.04 17.66 -4.09
C VAL A 682 11.09 18.82 -5.09
N VAL A 683 11.76 19.92 -4.72
CA VAL A 683 11.86 21.13 -5.54
C VAL A 683 12.65 20.86 -6.82
N ASP A 684 13.78 20.14 -6.72
CA ASP A 684 14.59 19.76 -7.89
C ASP A 684 13.80 18.85 -8.85
N THR A 685 13.00 17.91 -8.32
CA THR A 685 12.15 17.04 -9.14
C THR A 685 11.04 17.82 -9.85
N LEU A 686 10.41 18.77 -9.15
CA LEU A 686 9.40 19.64 -9.75
C LEU A 686 9.99 20.49 -10.87
N ARG A 687 11.18 21.08 -10.67
CA ARG A 687 11.90 21.85 -11.69
C ARG A 687 12.20 21.01 -12.92
N GLN A 688 12.68 19.76 -12.73
CA GLN A 688 12.98 18.85 -13.82
C GLN A 688 11.72 18.43 -14.58
N ALA A 689 10.63 18.18 -13.87
CA ALA A 689 9.34 17.86 -14.49
C ALA A 689 8.78 19.04 -15.29
N ASP A 690 8.83 20.26 -14.74
CA ASP A 690 8.40 21.48 -15.42
C ASP A 690 9.20 21.73 -16.71
N LEU A 691 10.52 21.49 -16.67
CA LEU A 691 11.39 21.59 -17.84
C LEU A 691 10.94 20.69 -19.01
N ILE A 692 10.52 19.45 -18.69
CA ILE A 692 10.07 18.48 -19.70
C ILE A 692 8.65 18.83 -20.18
N LEU A 693 7.76 19.21 -19.29
CA LEU A 693 6.36 19.54 -19.62
C LEU A 693 6.24 20.86 -20.40
N SER A 694 7.10 21.85 -20.12
CA SER A 694 7.09 23.15 -20.78
C SER A 694 7.70 23.11 -22.19
N ASN A 695 8.53 22.12 -22.53
CA ASN A 695 9.16 22.00 -23.86
C ASN A 695 8.19 21.68 -25.01
N GLY A 696 6.90 21.91 -24.85
CA GLY A 696 5.93 22.06 -25.95
C GLY A 696 5.39 20.76 -26.57
N SER A 697 5.87 19.60 -26.16
CA SER A 697 5.49 18.32 -26.76
C SER A 697 4.07 17.87 -26.36
N ALA A 698 3.60 18.22 -25.17
CA ALA A 698 2.27 17.83 -24.70
C ALA A 698 1.15 18.51 -25.51
N GLN A 699 1.29 19.80 -25.83
CA GLN A 699 0.30 20.53 -26.62
C GLN A 699 0.33 20.16 -28.10
N GLN A 700 1.48 19.80 -28.66
CA GLN A 700 1.59 19.32 -30.04
C GLN A 700 1.02 17.93 -30.24
N LEU A 701 1.18 17.03 -29.24
CA LEU A 701 0.58 15.69 -29.30
C LEU A 701 -0.95 15.71 -29.16
N VAL A 702 -1.48 16.59 -28.34
CA VAL A 702 -2.93 16.86 -28.27
C VAL A 702 -3.44 17.33 -29.65
N ARG A 703 -2.67 18.18 -30.35
CA ARG A 703 -3.03 18.65 -31.70
C ARG A 703 -2.82 17.61 -32.79
N GLN A 704 -1.79 16.77 -32.73
CA GLN A 704 -1.50 15.72 -33.70
C GLN A 704 -2.41 14.51 -33.54
N ASN A 705 -2.74 14.11 -32.31
CA ASN A 705 -3.64 12.98 -32.05
C ASN A 705 -5.13 13.31 -32.23
N LEU A 706 -5.51 14.59 -32.23
CA LEU A 706 -6.86 14.99 -32.65
C LEU A 706 -7.12 14.77 -34.16
N SER A 707 -6.07 14.53 -34.95
CA SER A 707 -6.19 14.22 -36.38
C SER A 707 -6.20 12.73 -36.70
N SER A 708 -5.85 11.84 -35.76
CA SER A 708 -5.92 10.37 -35.93
C SER A 708 -7.17 9.81 -35.24
N LYS A 709 -8.06 9.24 -36.04
CA LYS A 709 -9.32 8.61 -35.62
C LYS A 709 -9.07 7.30 -34.85
N GLY A 710 -8.91 7.40 -33.51
CA GLY A 710 -8.86 6.22 -32.64
C GLY A 710 -9.44 6.55 -31.26
N HIS A 711 -10.45 5.80 -30.82
CA HIS A 711 -11.15 6.00 -29.53
C HIS A 711 -10.22 5.79 -28.33
N ASP A 712 -9.22 4.90 -28.44
CA ASP A 712 -8.28 4.55 -27.35
C ASP A 712 -7.23 5.64 -27.07
N THR A 713 -6.82 6.39 -28.11
CA THR A 713 -5.87 7.50 -27.97
C THR A 713 -6.47 8.69 -27.24
N ALA A 714 -7.77 8.95 -27.42
CA ALA A 714 -8.47 10.04 -26.72
C ALA A 714 -8.56 9.77 -25.20
N SER A 715 -8.80 8.53 -24.80
CA SER A 715 -8.84 8.13 -23.39
C SER A 715 -7.47 8.27 -22.71
N ALA A 716 -6.38 7.88 -23.37
CA ALA A 716 -5.03 8.00 -22.83
C ALA A 716 -4.59 9.48 -22.69
N VAL A 717 -4.93 10.34 -23.66
CA VAL A 717 -4.66 11.78 -23.58
C VAL A 717 -5.46 12.43 -22.45
N GLN A 718 -6.72 12.03 -22.26
CA GLN A 718 -7.55 12.53 -21.16
C GLN A 718 -7.01 12.08 -19.80
N ALA A 719 -6.56 10.83 -19.66
CA ALA A 719 -5.93 10.34 -18.43
C ALA A 719 -4.65 11.09 -18.11
N PHE A 720 -3.81 11.38 -19.12
CA PHE A 720 -2.59 12.13 -18.94
C PHE A 720 -2.88 13.57 -18.49
N SER A 721 -3.82 14.28 -19.16
CA SER A 721 -4.19 15.64 -18.78
C SER A 721 -4.80 15.73 -17.38
N ALA A 722 -5.57 14.73 -16.96
CA ALA A 722 -6.12 14.64 -15.61
C ALA A 722 -5.03 14.47 -14.55
N GLU A 723 -3.99 13.67 -14.84
CA GLU A 723 -2.86 13.51 -13.91
C GLU A 723 -1.98 14.78 -13.86
N VAL A 724 -1.80 15.51 -14.96
CA VAL A 724 -1.12 16.82 -14.94
C VAL A 724 -1.87 17.79 -14.04
N ALA A 725 -3.18 17.93 -14.21
CA ALA A 725 -4.00 18.79 -13.35
C ALA A 725 -3.95 18.34 -11.87
N ALA A 726 -3.89 17.04 -11.60
CA ALA A 726 -3.74 16.52 -10.24
C ALA A 726 -2.38 16.86 -9.62
N VAL A 727 -1.31 16.88 -10.42
CA VAL A 727 0.02 17.32 -9.99
C VAL A 727 0.03 18.82 -9.70
N GLU A 728 -0.54 19.65 -10.56
CA GLU A 728 -0.67 21.11 -10.36
C GLU A 728 -1.44 21.43 -9.06
N ASN A 729 -2.55 20.75 -8.83
CA ASN A 729 -3.31 20.89 -7.58
C ASN A 729 -2.49 20.44 -6.35
N ALA A 730 -1.67 19.40 -6.49
CA ALA A 730 -0.81 18.95 -5.40
C ALA A 730 0.31 19.96 -5.11
N VAL A 731 0.87 20.61 -6.14
CA VAL A 731 1.85 21.71 -5.97
C VAL A 731 1.20 22.88 -5.24
N SER A 732 0.01 23.32 -5.64
CA SER A 732 -0.71 24.42 -4.98
C SER A 732 -0.95 24.10 -3.50
N ARG A 733 -1.45 22.89 -3.20
CA ARG A 733 -1.66 22.43 -1.81
C ARG A 733 -0.37 22.35 -0.99
N LEU A 734 0.75 21.97 -1.63
CA LEU A 734 2.05 21.94 -0.97
C LEU A 734 2.48 23.36 -0.56
N LEU A 735 2.36 24.33 -1.46
CA LEU A 735 2.67 25.74 -1.17
C LEU A 735 1.74 26.31 -0.09
N GLU A 736 0.43 26.06 -0.19
CA GLU A 736 -0.55 26.45 0.82
C GLU A 736 -0.22 25.89 2.22
N SER A 737 0.23 24.63 2.28
CA SER A 737 0.55 23.98 3.56
C SER A 737 1.72 24.64 4.30
N THR A 738 2.57 25.39 3.60
CA THR A 738 3.71 26.09 4.20
C THR A 738 3.31 27.21 5.16
N ALA A 739 2.12 27.75 5.04
CA ALA A 739 1.58 28.76 5.96
C ALA A 739 1.50 28.25 7.41
N ASP A 740 1.27 26.93 7.57
CA ASP A 740 1.17 26.28 8.88
C ASP A 740 2.52 25.75 9.43
N TYR A 741 3.64 25.94 8.71
CA TYR A 741 4.94 25.41 9.15
C TYR A 741 5.55 26.27 10.25
N PRO A 742 6.36 25.70 11.17
CA PRO A 742 7.25 26.49 12.01
C PRO A 742 8.23 27.33 11.18
N SER A 743 8.67 28.47 11.68
CA SER A 743 9.52 29.41 10.93
C SER A 743 10.82 28.75 10.43
N GLU A 744 11.49 27.94 11.22
CA GLU A 744 12.70 27.20 10.81
C GLU A 744 12.46 26.27 9.61
N ALA A 745 11.32 25.56 9.63
CA ALA A 745 10.95 24.66 8.54
C ALA A 745 10.59 25.44 7.27
N PHE A 746 9.91 26.58 7.42
CA PHE A 746 9.59 27.46 6.30
C PHE A 746 10.85 28.05 5.67
N VAL A 747 11.83 28.50 6.46
CA VAL A 747 13.14 28.99 5.97
C VAL A 747 13.84 27.89 5.16
N THR A 748 13.83 26.63 5.62
CA THR A 748 14.39 25.50 4.86
C THR A 748 13.69 25.29 3.51
N VAL A 749 12.36 25.47 3.45
CA VAL A 749 11.60 25.43 2.19
C VAL A 749 12.03 26.59 1.28
N LEU A 750 12.12 27.78 1.83
CA LEU A 750 12.56 28.98 1.10
C LEU A 750 13.97 28.81 0.53
N GLU A 751 14.91 28.27 1.34
CA GLU A 751 16.27 27.93 0.89
C GLU A 751 16.28 26.95 -0.28
N ALA A 752 15.40 25.94 -0.26
CA ALA A 752 15.30 24.98 -1.36
C ALA A 752 14.90 25.63 -2.69
N PHE A 753 14.06 26.66 -2.66
CA PHE A 753 13.68 27.42 -3.85
C PHE A 753 14.73 28.47 -4.24
N THR A 754 15.23 29.26 -3.30
CA THR A 754 16.19 30.35 -3.57
C THR A 754 17.54 29.83 -4.07
N ARG A 755 17.95 28.64 -3.60
CA ARG A 755 19.13 27.95 -4.14
C ARG A 755 19.10 27.81 -5.66
N LEU A 756 17.92 27.64 -6.26
CA LEU A 756 17.76 27.53 -7.71
C LEU A 756 18.01 28.84 -8.45
N LEU A 757 17.91 30.01 -7.80
CA LEU A 757 18.22 31.32 -8.39
C LEU A 757 19.72 31.50 -8.63
N GLY A 758 20.57 30.90 -7.76
CA GLY A 758 22.02 30.92 -7.85
C GLY A 758 22.66 29.64 -8.41
N ALA A 759 21.88 28.58 -8.70
CA ALA A 759 22.41 27.27 -9.07
C ALA A 759 23.05 27.28 -10.48
N LYS A 760 24.18 26.55 -10.62
CA LYS A 760 24.71 26.19 -11.93
C LYS A 760 23.72 25.26 -12.65
N PRO A 761 23.51 25.40 -13.97
CA PRO A 761 22.56 24.55 -14.69
C PRO A 761 22.87 23.07 -14.59
N LEU A 762 21.81 22.26 -14.49
CA LEU A 762 21.88 20.81 -14.54
C LEU A 762 22.49 20.34 -15.86
N GLY A 763 23.60 19.61 -15.79
CA GLY A 763 24.22 18.97 -16.98
C GLY A 763 25.64 19.39 -17.30
N MET A 764 26.24 20.31 -16.58
CA MET A 764 27.68 20.56 -16.76
C MET A 764 28.52 19.62 -15.86
N PRO A 765 29.48 18.85 -16.43
CA PRO A 765 30.48 18.17 -15.62
C PRO A 765 31.31 19.24 -14.89
N SER A 766 31.52 19.07 -13.60
CA SER A 766 32.42 19.89 -12.81
C SER A 766 33.80 19.82 -13.42
N LEU A 767 34.25 20.95 -14.02
CA LEU A 767 35.62 21.09 -14.42
C LEU A 767 36.52 21.08 -13.16
N PRO A 768 37.60 20.26 -13.15
CA PRO A 768 38.53 20.26 -12.05
C PRO A 768 39.23 21.61 -12.00
N THR A 769 39.36 22.20 -10.84
CA THR A 769 40.09 23.39 -10.48
C THR A 769 41.53 23.29 -11.01
N PRO A 770 42.05 24.22 -11.76
CA PRO A 770 43.43 24.12 -12.21
C PRO A 770 44.39 24.43 -11.07
N THR A 771 45.16 23.41 -10.69
CA THR A 771 46.34 23.55 -9.85
C THR A 771 47.39 24.34 -10.63
N GLN A 772 47.94 25.39 -10.03
CA GLN A 772 49.01 26.22 -10.57
C GLN A 772 50.23 25.39 -10.93
N ALA A 773 50.69 25.52 -12.15
CA ALA A 773 52.10 25.34 -12.52
C ALA A 773 52.50 26.25 -13.70
N SER A 774 53.60 26.89 -13.51
CA SER A 774 54.22 28.00 -14.28
C SER A 774 54.70 27.65 -15.71
N PRO A 775 55.07 28.68 -16.53
CA PRO A 775 55.15 28.54 -17.97
C PRO A 775 56.59 28.19 -18.47
N PRO A 776 56.86 27.91 -19.76
CA PRO A 776 57.20 28.95 -20.72
C PRO A 776 56.85 28.74 -22.20
N SER A 777 56.95 29.86 -22.90
CA SER A 777 57.39 30.18 -24.27
C SER A 777 56.44 29.92 -25.46
N THR A 778 56.14 31.06 -26.04
CA THR A 778 55.64 31.49 -27.37
C THR A 778 56.37 30.90 -28.61
N PRO A 779 56.00 31.22 -29.88
CA PRO A 779 54.73 31.65 -30.49
C PRO A 779 54.44 30.95 -31.83
N THR A 780 53.24 31.04 -32.35
CA THR A 780 52.97 31.41 -33.75
C THR A 780 51.51 31.57 -34.08
N THR A 781 51.23 32.62 -34.77
CA THR A 781 49.98 33.12 -35.32
C THR A 781 49.31 32.18 -36.29
N SER A 782 48.00 31.93 -36.10
CA SER A 782 47.09 31.84 -37.27
C SER A 782 45.70 32.29 -36.85
N HIS A 783 45.21 33.34 -37.42
CA HIS A 783 43.83 33.80 -37.34
C HIS A 783 42.91 32.74 -37.90
N ARG A 784 42.08 32.15 -37.02
CA ARG A 784 40.82 31.52 -37.41
C ARG A 784 39.72 32.06 -36.52
N ASN A 785 38.82 32.78 -37.19
CA ASN A 785 37.54 33.22 -36.60
C ASN A 785 36.81 32.06 -35.96
N PHE A 786 36.77 32.01 -34.65
CA PHE A 786 35.85 31.16 -33.87
C PHE A 786 34.60 31.97 -33.55
N SER A 787 33.69 32.04 -34.51
CA SER A 787 32.30 32.38 -34.25
C SER A 787 31.57 31.06 -33.93
N GLY A 788 31.09 30.92 -32.71
CA GLY A 788 30.14 29.90 -32.33
C GLY A 788 30.65 28.80 -31.38
N LEU A 789 30.79 29.09 -30.13
CA LEU A 789 30.73 28.05 -29.08
C LEU A 789 29.26 27.73 -28.81
N PRO A 790 28.77 26.51 -29.10
CA PRO A 790 27.36 26.14 -28.87
C PRO A 790 26.95 26.00 -27.38
N GLY A 791 27.85 26.36 -26.47
CA GLY A 791 27.59 26.14 -25.03
C GLY A 791 27.01 27.35 -24.29
N ILE A 792 27.14 28.58 -24.83
CA ILE A 792 26.73 29.77 -24.07
C ILE A 792 25.25 30.11 -24.27
N SER A 793 24.68 29.84 -25.44
CA SER A 793 23.24 30.06 -25.70
C SER A 793 22.35 29.09 -24.91
N THR A 794 22.79 27.84 -24.76
CA THR A 794 22.04 26.82 -23.96
C THR A 794 22.06 27.12 -22.47
N PHE A 795 23.13 27.73 -21.96
CA PHE A 795 23.23 28.10 -20.52
C PHE A 795 22.25 29.20 -20.16
N ALA A 796 22.22 30.27 -20.93
CA ALA A 796 21.32 31.40 -20.71
C ALA A 796 19.84 30.99 -20.83
N GLU A 797 19.51 30.10 -21.80
CA GLU A 797 18.15 29.56 -21.95
C GLU A 797 17.72 28.69 -20.76
N MET A 798 18.60 27.83 -20.26
CA MET A 798 18.29 27.00 -19.09
C MET A 798 18.12 27.88 -17.85
N GLN A 799 18.96 28.87 -17.64
CA GLN A 799 18.84 29.78 -16.51
C GLN A 799 17.55 30.63 -16.59
N ALA A 800 17.19 31.10 -17.79
CA ALA A 800 15.94 31.82 -18.00
C ALA A 800 14.70 30.96 -17.65
N ARG A 801 14.75 29.67 -17.95
CA ARG A 801 13.69 28.71 -17.58
C ARG A 801 13.63 28.49 -16.08
N ASP A 802 14.77 28.37 -15.39
CA ASP A 802 14.81 28.23 -13.92
C ASP A 802 14.17 29.43 -13.24
N TYR A 803 14.44 30.67 -13.70
CA TYR A 803 13.76 31.86 -13.19
C TYR A 803 12.26 31.82 -13.42
N LYS A 804 11.83 31.41 -14.61
CA LYS A 804 10.42 31.30 -14.97
C LYS A 804 9.66 30.26 -14.11
N PHE A 805 10.37 29.21 -13.65
CA PHE A 805 9.83 28.21 -12.73
C PHE A 805 9.78 28.71 -11.28
N VAL A 806 10.87 29.31 -10.79
CA VAL A 806 11.07 29.60 -9.36
C VAL A 806 10.35 30.87 -8.91
N ILE A 807 10.47 31.98 -9.68
CA ILE A 807 9.98 33.30 -9.24
C ILE A 807 8.47 33.29 -8.95
N PRO A 808 7.59 32.73 -9.79
CA PRO A 808 6.16 32.67 -9.48
C PRO A 808 5.85 31.86 -8.23
N LYS A 809 6.62 30.79 -7.97
CA LYS A 809 6.44 29.95 -6.76
C LYS A 809 6.88 30.67 -5.48
N LEU A 810 7.96 31.45 -5.56
CA LEU A 810 8.37 32.35 -4.48
C LEU A 810 7.30 33.42 -4.21
N GLY A 811 6.66 33.94 -5.27
CA GLY A 811 5.54 34.86 -5.14
C GLY A 811 4.35 34.26 -4.40
N ASN A 812 3.96 33.02 -4.77
CA ASN A 812 2.91 32.30 -4.08
C ASN A 812 3.27 31.99 -2.61
N LEU A 813 4.53 31.58 -2.35
CA LEU A 813 5.01 31.38 -0.99
C LEU A 813 4.97 32.66 -0.16
N ALA A 814 5.36 33.80 -0.77
CA ALA A 814 5.30 35.11 -0.11
C ALA A 814 3.84 35.48 0.25
N GLU A 815 2.93 35.38 -0.70
CA GLU A 815 1.51 35.70 -0.51
C GLU A 815 0.86 34.86 0.59
N MET A 816 1.13 33.56 0.63
CA MET A 816 0.57 32.66 1.65
C MET A 816 1.16 32.87 3.04
N ASN A 817 2.36 33.44 3.14
CA ASN A 817 3.09 33.61 4.40
C ASN A 817 3.18 35.08 4.88
N ILE A 818 2.41 36.00 4.32
CA ILE A 818 2.37 37.42 4.74
C ILE A 818 2.14 37.53 6.27
N PRO A 819 1.18 36.84 6.91
CA PRO A 819 0.99 36.90 8.36
C PRO A 819 2.24 36.48 9.15
N ARG A 820 3.04 35.54 8.64
CA ARG A 820 4.32 35.10 9.25
C ARG A 820 5.36 36.22 9.22
N PHE A 821 5.46 36.93 8.10
CA PHE A 821 6.43 38.01 7.92
C PHE A 821 6.12 39.21 8.81
N VAL A 822 4.85 39.38 9.14
CA VAL A 822 4.38 40.43 10.05
C VAL A 822 4.62 40.06 11.54
N SER A 823 4.38 38.78 11.89
CA SER A 823 4.36 38.32 13.27
C SER A 823 5.75 37.99 13.86
N ASN A 824 6.74 37.71 13.00
CA ASN A 824 8.07 37.25 13.42
C ASN A 824 9.18 38.23 12.97
N ASP A 825 10.36 38.16 13.62
CA ASP A 825 11.53 38.89 13.18
C ASP A 825 11.89 38.54 11.71
N ALA A 826 12.34 39.53 10.96
CA ALA A 826 12.65 39.41 9.54
C ALA A 826 13.67 38.29 9.21
N LYS A 827 14.60 37.99 10.11
CA LYS A 827 15.57 36.92 9.97
C LYS A 827 14.96 35.56 10.26
N GLU A 828 14.14 35.47 11.29
CA GLU A 828 13.51 34.20 11.72
C GLU A 828 12.34 33.80 10.82
N SER A 829 11.65 34.80 10.24
CA SER A 829 10.53 34.54 9.30
C SER A 829 10.96 34.14 7.91
N GLY A 830 12.24 34.31 7.54
CA GLY A 830 12.74 34.15 6.17
C GLY A 830 12.49 35.35 5.27
N TRP A 831 11.92 36.46 5.81
CA TRP A 831 11.62 37.67 5.05
C TRP A 831 12.86 38.30 4.43
N ALA A 832 13.90 38.50 5.23
CA ALA A 832 15.15 39.08 4.77
C ALA A 832 15.77 38.26 3.62
N GLN A 833 15.80 36.96 3.76
CA GLN A 833 16.34 36.07 2.71
C GLN A 833 15.53 36.14 1.41
N LEU A 834 14.19 36.13 1.48
CA LEU A 834 13.32 36.26 0.31
C LEU A 834 13.56 37.59 -0.42
N VAL A 835 13.64 38.69 0.34
CA VAL A 835 13.87 40.04 -0.19
C VAL A 835 15.25 40.13 -0.84
N ASP A 836 16.32 39.71 -0.16
CA ASP A 836 17.68 39.80 -0.65
C ASP A 836 17.88 39.05 -1.95
N GLU A 837 17.37 37.80 -2.04
CA GLU A 837 17.50 36.96 -3.23
C GLU A 837 16.70 37.49 -4.44
N LEU A 838 15.48 37.94 -4.22
CA LEU A 838 14.66 38.52 -5.31
C LEU A 838 15.16 39.90 -5.71
N LEU A 839 15.67 40.71 -4.77
CA LEU A 839 16.27 42.02 -5.07
C LEU A 839 17.51 41.87 -5.96
N GLN A 840 18.39 40.91 -5.63
CA GLN A 840 19.56 40.61 -6.50
C GLN A 840 19.15 40.22 -7.93
N VAL A 841 18.03 39.52 -8.09
CA VAL A 841 17.55 39.18 -9.44
C VAL A 841 16.94 40.39 -10.15
N ALA A 842 16.15 41.20 -9.43
CA ALA A 842 15.45 42.37 -10.00
C ALA A 842 16.43 43.48 -10.48
N VAL A 843 17.47 43.73 -9.64
CA VAL A 843 18.40 44.83 -9.83
C VAL A 843 19.53 44.51 -10.83
N SER A 844 19.97 43.23 -10.90
CA SER A 844 21.13 42.85 -11.70
C SER A 844 20.87 42.94 -13.19
N SER A 845 21.56 43.87 -13.93
CA SER A 845 21.47 44.03 -15.37
C SER A 845 21.90 42.78 -16.15
N SER A 846 22.73 41.92 -15.56
CA SER A 846 23.16 40.65 -16.17
C SER A 846 22.07 39.56 -16.27
N ARG A 847 20.95 39.76 -15.60
CA ARG A 847 19.83 38.78 -15.56
C ARG A 847 18.85 39.02 -16.73
N PRO A 848 18.14 37.97 -17.18
CA PRO A 848 17.14 38.08 -18.24
C PRO A 848 16.03 39.08 -17.90
N ARG A 849 15.60 39.90 -18.86
CA ARG A 849 14.54 40.92 -18.69
C ARG A 849 13.28 40.38 -18.02
N GLU A 850 12.77 39.24 -18.50
CA GLU A 850 11.56 38.60 -17.94
C GLU A 850 11.74 38.21 -16.47
N ALA A 851 12.90 37.72 -16.08
CA ALA A 851 13.22 37.34 -14.70
C ALA A 851 13.29 38.56 -13.79
N ARG A 852 13.96 39.63 -14.22
CA ARG A 852 14.07 40.89 -13.47
C ARG A 852 12.70 41.49 -13.18
N ARG A 853 11.89 41.63 -14.22
CA ARG A 853 10.54 42.17 -14.12
C ARG A 853 9.65 41.29 -13.20
N ALA A 854 9.70 39.96 -13.35
CA ALA A 854 8.93 39.06 -12.51
C ALA A 854 9.37 39.14 -11.04
N ALA A 855 10.67 39.24 -10.74
CA ALA A 855 11.19 39.38 -9.40
C ALA A 855 10.74 40.73 -8.77
N GLY A 856 10.82 41.83 -9.55
CA GLY A 856 10.29 43.14 -9.16
C GLY A 856 8.80 43.11 -8.83
N ASP A 857 7.99 42.48 -9.67
CA ASP A 857 6.53 42.33 -9.44
C ASP A 857 6.24 41.53 -8.15
N VAL A 858 6.94 40.43 -7.92
CA VAL A 858 6.79 39.63 -6.69
C VAL A 858 7.18 40.43 -5.46
N LEU A 859 8.31 41.17 -5.49
CA LEU A 859 8.75 42.02 -4.38
C LEU A 859 7.74 43.14 -4.09
N CYS A 860 7.25 43.79 -5.10
CA CYS A 860 6.24 44.84 -4.97
C CYS A 860 4.95 44.33 -4.34
N LYS A 861 4.47 43.16 -4.78
CA LYS A 861 3.27 42.52 -4.21
C LYS A 861 3.49 42.08 -2.77
N ALA A 862 4.64 41.49 -2.46
CA ALA A 862 5.00 41.07 -1.12
C ALA A 862 5.14 42.26 -0.15
N ALA A 863 5.81 43.33 -0.57
CA ALA A 863 5.94 44.55 0.21
C ALA A 863 4.58 45.21 0.48
N ALA A 864 3.74 45.32 -0.55
CA ALA A 864 2.37 45.84 -0.40
C ALA A 864 1.53 44.93 0.51
N GLY A 865 1.62 43.64 0.38
CA GLY A 865 0.91 42.68 1.22
C GLY A 865 1.27 42.82 2.70
N VAL A 866 2.55 42.94 3.03
CA VAL A 866 3.04 43.09 4.40
C VAL A 866 2.55 44.43 5.01
N VAL A 867 2.57 45.51 4.25
CA VAL A 867 2.05 46.83 4.71
C VAL A 867 0.55 46.79 4.93
N LEU A 868 -0.21 46.12 4.08
CA LEU A 868 -1.65 46.01 4.15
C LEU A 868 -2.14 45.10 5.31
N GLU A 869 -1.41 44.06 5.65
CA GLU A 869 -1.78 43.14 6.73
C GLU A 869 -1.71 43.76 8.13
N VAL A 870 -0.90 44.82 8.30
CA VAL A 870 -0.59 45.47 9.59
C VAL A 870 -1.60 46.56 9.97
N VAL A 871 -2.62 46.82 9.18
CA VAL A 871 -3.53 47.94 9.39
C VAL A 871 -4.22 47.94 10.77
N GLU A 872 -4.47 46.76 11.35
CA GLU A 872 -5.14 46.57 12.65
C GLU A 872 -4.19 46.45 13.85
N GLU A 873 -2.86 46.50 13.64
CA GLU A 873 -1.86 46.33 14.70
C GLU A 873 -1.59 47.64 15.49
N SER A 874 -0.87 47.55 16.62
CA SER A 874 -0.46 48.70 17.42
C SER A 874 0.50 49.62 16.66
N ASP A 875 0.44 50.92 16.87
CA ASP A 875 1.17 51.94 16.10
C ASP A 875 2.69 51.73 16.06
N ASN A 876 3.30 51.20 17.11
CA ASN A 876 4.74 50.93 17.15
C ASN A 876 5.17 49.78 16.25
N VAL A 877 4.43 48.66 16.27
CA VAL A 877 4.67 47.50 15.40
C VAL A 877 4.37 47.85 13.96
N LYS A 878 3.22 48.51 13.77
CA LYS A 878 2.74 49.00 12.48
C LYS A 878 3.76 49.91 11.81
N GLY A 879 4.28 50.91 12.52
CA GLY A 879 5.28 51.82 11.96
C GLY A 879 6.61 51.15 11.59
N ALA A 880 7.07 50.14 12.35
CA ALA A 880 8.28 49.42 12.00
C ALA A 880 8.13 48.62 10.72
N ILE A 881 7.01 47.93 10.57
CA ILE A 881 6.72 47.05 9.41
C ILE A 881 6.43 47.86 8.16
N GLN A 882 5.63 48.99 8.31
CA GLN A 882 5.40 49.93 7.21
C GLN A 882 6.70 50.54 6.68
N ARG A 883 7.61 50.96 7.57
CA ARG A 883 8.92 51.48 7.20
C ARG A 883 9.78 50.39 6.50
N SER A 884 9.67 49.13 6.91
CA SER A 884 10.39 48.03 6.27
C SER A 884 9.82 47.76 4.87
N GLY A 885 8.49 47.60 4.71
CA GLY A 885 7.85 47.33 3.41
C GLY A 885 8.07 48.46 2.40
N LEU A 886 7.87 49.75 2.80
CA LEU A 886 8.16 50.90 1.96
C LEU A 886 9.67 51.05 1.65
N GLY A 887 10.52 50.63 2.61
CA GLY A 887 11.97 50.57 2.41
C GLY A 887 12.40 49.63 1.31
N ILE A 888 11.71 48.51 1.12
CA ILE A 888 12.00 47.57 0.03
C ILE A 888 11.67 48.20 -1.32
N LEU A 889 10.56 48.92 -1.44
CA LEU A 889 10.22 49.64 -2.66
C LEU A 889 11.30 50.64 -3.05
N LEU A 890 11.85 51.35 -2.04
CA LEU A 890 12.97 52.30 -2.27
C LEU A 890 14.26 51.53 -2.66
N GLN A 891 14.60 50.43 -2.00
CA GLN A 891 15.78 49.62 -2.32
C GLN A 891 15.73 49.08 -3.77
N ILE A 892 14.55 48.71 -4.29
CA ILE A 892 14.42 48.31 -5.69
C ILE A 892 14.80 49.49 -6.61
N VAL A 893 14.30 50.65 -6.31
CA VAL A 893 14.56 51.84 -7.12
C VAL A 893 16.05 52.24 -7.04
N ASP A 894 16.62 52.32 -5.85
CA ASP A 894 18.03 52.67 -5.64
C ASP A 894 18.97 51.66 -6.30
N GLY A 895 18.61 50.35 -6.26
CA GLY A 895 19.42 49.31 -6.88
C GLY A 895 19.39 49.32 -8.41
N ILE A 896 18.28 49.73 -9.01
CA ILE A 896 18.16 49.84 -10.48
C ILE A 896 19.05 50.97 -10.99
N TYR A 897 19.27 52.01 -10.21
CA TYR A 897 19.98 53.21 -10.56
C TYR A 897 21.42 53.28 -10.02
N SER A 898 22.10 52.18 -9.95
CA SER A 898 23.52 52.14 -9.60
C SER A 898 24.35 52.97 -10.59
N GLU A 899 25.34 53.72 -10.06
CA GLU A 899 26.01 54.91 -10.74
C GLU A 899 26.71 54.65 -12.07
N ASP A 900 26.87 53.40 -12.54
CA ASP A 900 27.71 53.02 -13.66
C ASP A 900 27.00 52.43 -14.87
N GLU A 901 25.66 52.34 -14.91
CA GLU A 901 24.96 51.66 -16.00
C GLU A 901 23.91 52.54 -16.69
N GLU A 902 23.83 52.45 -18.00
CA GLU A 902 22.76 53.08 -18.79
C GLU A 902 21.43 52.41 -18.46
N LEU A 903 20.40 53.24 -18.16
CA LEU A 903 19.03 52.80 -17.91
C LEU A 903 18.45 52.00 -19.06
N THR A 904 18.01 50.80 -18.76
CA THR A 904 17.33 49.95 -19.74
C THR A 904 15.81 50.13 -19.68
N ALA A 905 15.11 49.79 -20.76
CA ALA A 905 13.65 49.82 -20.79
C ALA A 905 13.02 48.89 -19.69
N THR A 906 13.76 47.88 -19.24
CA THR A 906 13.36 46.98 -18.16
C THR A 906 13.39 47.69 -16.81
N ASP A 907 14.36 48.56 -16.57
CA ASP A 907 14.48 49.32 -15.33
C ASP A 907 13.30 50.28 -15.17
N LEU A 908 12.90 50.92 -16.26
CA LEU A 908 11.73 51.78 -16.29
C LEU A 908 10.41 50.99 -16.07
N GLU A 909 10.32 49.78 -16.59
CA GLU A 909 9.18 48.89 -16.32
C GLU A 909 9.12 48.50 -14.85
N ILE A 910 10.25 48.17 -14.21
CA ILE A 910 10.30 47.79 -12.78
C ILE A 910 9.97 49.00 -11.92
N GLN A 911 10.49 50.18 -12.23
CA GLN A 911 10.15 51.42 -11.53
C GLN A 911 8.64 51.73 -11.63
N ALA A 912 8.02 51.50 -12.79
CA ALA A 912 6.57 51.65 -12.93
C ALA A 912 5.79 50.72 -12.04
N LEU A 913 6.22 49.42 -11.90
CA LEU A 913 5.63 48.48 -10.97
C LEU A 913 5.75 48.92 -9.50
N VAL A 914 6.90 49.50 -9.12
CA VAL A 914 7.09 50.04 -7.75
C VAL A 914 6.14 51.18 -7.47
N LEU A 915 5.97 52.11 -8.42
CA LEU A 915 5.05 53.25 -8.28
C LEU A 915 3.58 52.79 -8.25
N GLU A 916 3.24 51.79 -9.05
CA GLU A 916 1.86 51.21 -9.01
C GLU A 916 1.59 50.51 -7.66
N ALA A 917 2.58 49.76 -7.14
CA ALA A 917 2.45 49.17 -5.81
C ALA A 917 2.33 50.20 -4.70
N LEU A 918 3.15 51.27 -4.76
CA LEU A 918 3.08 52.39 -3.83
C LEU A 918 1.69 53.07 -3.86
N LYS A 919 1.19 53.32 -5.05
CA LYS A 919 -0.16 53.89 -5.24
C LYS A 919 -1.22 52.96 -4.63
N ALA A 920 -1.14 51.64 -4.86
CA ALA A 920 -2.07 50.67 -4.29
C ALA A 920 -2.01 50.67 -2.74
N ILE A 921 -0.84 50.88 -2.14
CA ILE A 921 -0.66 51.00 -0.68
C ILE A 921 -1.38 52.28 -0.22
N LEU A 922 -1.10 53.42 -0.85
CA LEU A 922 -1.71 54.69 -0.50
C LEU A 922 -3.25 54.66 -0.61
N GLU A 923 -3.79 54.10 -1.68
CA GLU A 923 -5.23 53.98 -1.88
C GLU A 923 -5.93 53.12 -0.84
N ARG A 924 -5.25 52.15 -0.29
CA ARG A 924 -5.87 51.16 0.63
C ARG A 924 -5.62 51.46 2.10
N CYS A 925 -4.47 51.97 2.44
CA CYS A 925 -4.06 52.17 3.82
C CYS A 925 -3.31 53.50 4.08
N GLY A 926 -3.38 54.45 3.15
CA GLY A 926 -2.75 55.78 3.31
C GLY A 926 -3.13 56.46 4.62
N ASP A 927 -4.43 56.48 4.96
CA ASP A 927 -4.97 57.05 6.23
C ASP A 927 -4.38 56.35 7.49
N SER A 928 -3.87 55.16 7.38
CA SER A 928 -3.32 54.34 8.46
C SER A 928 -1.80 54.24 8.46
N LEU A 929 -1.12 55.04 7.59
CA LEU A 929 0.33 55.11 7.55
C LEU A 929 0.86 55.97 8.72
N VAL A 930 1.48 55.29 9.69
CA VAL A 930 2.09 55.92 10.87
C VAL A 930 3.56 56.31 10.62
N ALA A 931 4.23 55.56 9.73
CA ALA A 931 5.66 55.76 9.42
C ALA A 931 5.99 55.40 7.97
N GLY A 932 7.09 55.95 7.46
CA GLY A 932 7.61 55.64 6.11
C GLY A 932 7.22 56.66 5.05
N TRP A 933 6.72 57.80 5.44
CA TRP A 933 6.42 58.92 4.50
C TRP A 933 7.70 59.41 3.81
N ASP A 934 8.86 59.42 4.53
CA ASP A 934 10.18 59.71 3.98
C ASP A 934 10.54 58.76 2.80
N LYS A 935 10.21 57.47 2.92
CA LYS A 935 10.41 56.44 1.88
C LYS A 935 9.43 56.64 0.72
N THR A 936 8.16 56.92 1.05
CA THR A 936 7.12 57.15 0.07
C THR A 936 7.49 58.31 -0.83
N LEU A 937 7.90 59.47 -0.23
CA LEU A 937 8.32 60.63 -1.00
C LEU A 937 9.64 60.44 -1.78
N ALA A 938 10.59 59.64 -1.22
CA ALA A 938 11.78 59.28 -1.93
C ALA A 938 11.52 58.41 -3.17
N VAL A 939 10.62 57.43 -3.08
CA VAL A 939 10.21 56.63 -4.23
C VAL A 939 9.50 57.46 -5.30
N ILE A 940 8.62 58.37 -4.93
CA ILE A 940 7.99 59.29 -5.89
C ILE A 940 9.01 60.25 -6.46
N GLY A 941 9.86 60.84 -5.65
CA GLY A 941 10.91 61.78 -6.03
C GLY A 941 11.91 61.21 -7.02
N SER A 942 12.27 59.92 -6.86
CA SER A 942 13.23 59.26 -7.77
C SER A 942 12.82 59.28 -9.23
N ALA A 943 11.54 59.34 -9.51
CA ALA A 943 11.01 59.41 -10.87
C ALA A 943 11.22 60.82 -11.50
N PHE A 944 11.23 61.87 -10.66
CA PHE A 944 11.42 63.26 -11.13
C PHE A 944 12.88 63.67 -11.14
N GLU A 945 13.70 63.28 -10.16
CA GLU A 945 15.10 63.66 -10.09
C GLU A 945 15.92 63.15 -11.27
N ARG A 946 15.62 61.97 -11.77
CA ARG A 946 16.40 61.36 -12.84
C ARG A 946 15.96 61.68 -14.26
N THR A 947 14.77 62.13 -14.43
CA THR A 947 14.36 62.69 -15.72
C THR A 947 14.98 64.07 -15.99
N ALA A 948 15.42 64.80 -14.95
CA ALA A 948 16.12 66.08 -15.05
C ALA A 948 17.57 65.93 -15.60
N ASP A 949 18.20 64.76 -15.40
CA ASP A 949 19.57 64.49 -15.88
C ASP A 949 19.65 63.88 -17.29
N ALA A 950 18.53 63.59 -17.94
CA ALA A 950 18.53 63.15 -19.32
C ALA A 950 19.13 64.19 -20.25
N PRO A 951 20.09 63.84 -21.11
CA PRO A 951 20.85 64.79 -21.92
C PRO A 951 20.02 65.62 -22.90
N THR A 952 18.78 65.33 -23.09
CA THR A 952 17.80 66.09 -23.92
C THR A 952 17.28 67.36 -23.27
N PHE A 953 17.47 67.58 -21.98
CA PHE A 953 16.94 68.72 -21.23
C PHE A 953 17.96 69.79 -20.87
N ARG A 954 19.22 69.66 -21.29
CA ARG A 954 20.29 70.66 -21.02
C ARG A 954 20.45 71.79 -22.03
N GLN A 955 19.54 72.01 -22.95
CA GLN A 955 19.62 73.11 -23.91
C GLN A 955 18.49 74.15 -23.74
N GLY A 956 18.73 75.15 -22.93
CA GLY A 956 17.85 76.32 -22.93
C GLY A 956 17.87 77.09 -21.63
N ASP A 957 18.67 78.08 -21.54
CA ASP A 957 18.85 79.04 -20.45
C ASP A 957 17.92 80.26 -20.62
N THR A 958 16.63 80.08 -20.74
CA THR A 958 15.68 81.17 -20.68
C THR A 958 14.22 80.68 -20.62
N ASP A 959 13.48 81.08 -19.60
CA ASP A 959 12.08 80.86 -19.29
C ASP A 959 11.74 79.53 -18.59
N THR A 960 11.99 79.47 -17.33
CA THR A 960 11.70 78.37 -16.42
C THR A 960 10.23 77.88 -16.41
N PHE A 961 9.26 78.68 -16.83
CA PHE A 961 7.85 78.35 -16.79
C PHE A 961 7.38 77.56 -18.05
N VAL A 962 8.01 77.83 -19.18
CA VAL A 962 7.68 77.13 -20.45
C VAL A 962 8.40 75.79 -20.52
N GLU A 963 9.60 75.71 -19.97
CA GLU A 963 10.34 74.47 -19.86
C GLU A 963 9.65 73.46 -18.93
N TRP A 964 9.08 73.89 -17.80
CA TRP A 964 8.31 73.06 -16.91
C TRP A 964 7.05 72.45 -17.55
N GLN A 965 6.37 73.21 -18.35
CA GLN A 965 5.17 72.74 -19.03
C GLN A 965 5.52 71.73 -20.12
N TYR A 966 6.67 71.91 -20.80
CA TYR A 966 7.14 70.97 -21.80
C TYR A 966 7.64 69.67 -21.19
N VAL A 967 8.39 69.74 -20.12
CA VAL A 967 8.86 68.61 -19.35
C VAL A 967 7.69 67.81 -18.75
N THR A 968 6.66 68.48 -18.23
CA THR A 968 5.49 67.80 -17.66
C THR A 968 4.64 67.10 -18.73
N GLU A 969 4.48 67.69 -19.93
CA GLU A 969 3.72 67.02 -21.01
C GLU A 969 4.45 65.79 -21.57
N ASP A 970 5.73 65.79 -21.79
CA ASP A 970 6.50 64.65 -22.25
C ASP A 970 6.67 63.60 -21.16
N PHE A 971 6.88 64.00 -19.90
CA PHE A 971 7.02 63.09 -18.78
C PHE A 971 5.67 62.38 -18.45
N VAL A 972 4.56 63.08 -18.50
CA VAL A 972 3.22 62.47 -18.27
C VAL A 972 2.82 61.55 -19.41
N SER A 973 3.46 61.63 -20.56
CA SER A 973 3.26 60.68 -21.66
C SER A 973 3.87 59.30 -21.37
N LEU A 974 4.92 59.24 -20.56
CA LEU A 974 5.55 58.00 -20.14
C LEU A 974 4.74 57.25 -19.07
N PRO A 975 4.74 55.91 -19.03
CA PRO A 975 4.06 55.12 -18.00
C PRO A 975 4.49 55.52 -16.59
N ILE A 976 5.80 55.73 -16.38
CA ILE A 976 6.40 56.17 -15.09
C ILE A 976 5.87 57.53 -14.65
N GLY A 977 5.90 58.49 -15.58
CA GLY A 977 5.42 59.84 -15.30
C GLY A 977 3.98 59.85 -14.86
N ARG A 978 3.12 59.08 -15.51
CA ARG A 978 1.72 58.93 -15.12
C ARG A 978 1.56 58.28 -13.75
N ALA A 979 2.33 57.24 -13.47
CA ALA A 979 2.26 56.53 -12.18
C ALA A 979 2.78 57.43 -11.03
N ALA A 980 3.91 58.10 -11.21
CA ALA A 980 4.49 59.01 -10.24
C ALA A 980 3.59 60.21 -9.96
N PHE A 981 3.06 60.86 -11.02
CA PHE A 981 2.15 61.98 -10.91
C PHE A 981 0.81 61.60 -10.21
N SER A 982 0.30 60.37 -10.54
CA SER A 982 -0.90 59.87 -9.89
C SER A 982 -0.69 59.60 -8.40
N ALA A 983 0.47 59.06 -8.01
CA ALA A 983 0.83 58.84 -6.60
C ALA A 983 1.02 60.19 -5.86
N LEU A 984 1.72 61.14 -6.47
CA LEU A 984 1.90 62.49 -5.92
C LEU A 984 0.60 63.22 -5.76
N GLN A 985 -0.31 63.16 -6.74
CA GLN A 985 -1.64 63.76 -6.66
C GLN A 985 -2.43 63.18 -5.49
N LEU A 986 -2.40 61.87 -5.31
CA LEU A 986 -3.05 61.21 -4.19
C LEU A 986 -2.50 61.67 -2.83
N VAL A 987 -1.18 61.79 -2.69
CA VAL A 987 -0.53 62.33 -1.48
C VAL A 987 -0.97 63.77 -1.23
N CYS A 988 -0.98 64.64 -2.25
CA CYS A 988 -1.37 66.02 -2.11
C CYS A 988 -2.87 66.22 -1.84
N SER A 989 -3.75 65.38 -2.40
CA SER A 989 -5.19 65.58 -2.22
C SER A 989 -5.69 65.00 -0.90
N ASP A 990 -5.17 63.83 -0.49
CA ASP A 990 -5.78 63.08 0.60
C ASP A 990 -4.90 63.02 1.89
N PHE A 991 -3.55 63.13 1.77
CA PHE A 991 -2.64 62.87 2.87
C PHE A 991 -1.76 64.07 3.25
N LEU A 992 -1.91 65.24 2.65
CA LEU A 992 -1.08 66.42 2.93
C LEU A 992 -1.06 66.81 4.41
N SER A 993 -2.18 66.58 5.11
CA SER A 993 -2.26 66.86 6.53
C SER A 993 -1.55 65.86 7.45
N MET A 994 -1.08 64.72 6.92
CA MET A 994 -0.38 63.66 7.65
C MET A 994 1.13 63.78 7.49
N LEU A 995 1.61 64.55 6.52
CA LEU A 995 2.99 64.89 6.31
C LEU A 995 3.44 66.00 7.26
#